data_3a71ed3ae56f186ea18b4e6ca4a99056
#
_entry.id   3a71ed3ae56f186ea18b4e6ca4a99056
#
_cell.length_a   1.000
_cell.length_b   1.000
_cell.length_c   1.000
_cell.angle_alpha   90.00
_cell.angle_beta   90.00
_cell.angle_gamma   90.00
#
_symmetry.space_group_name_H-M   'P 1'
#
loop_
_entity.id
_entity.type
_entity.pdbx_description
1 polymer ?
#
loop_
_entity_poly.entity_id
_entity_poly.type
_entity_poly.pdbx_seq_one_letter_code
_entity_poly.pdbx_strand_id
1 'polypeptide(L)'
;MIPKRALPPGRIPILVVLALLAGAAAFPAAAEDMVLDNGRIRAEFNDHGLVSLGAPKTGRMLTFSADPSVVTIDGTTVDIGRLGPAEIEMTPAKVAYRYTRDPYTFDVVYELKPARDFLTKQISVTTARSRVFRVNEVQLLETELGRTIAEELQLKNGSFGAICRFFPADASAGPAWSVFFLLQNPFMAWTRRGSSVSVSYAPDLDWSRDYGAFASDRLCIGLTELQGTRFPAKAVPEWAFVPDYEKLLRGSPWIDVAESNALVECVRAFLLYFPGRSVRVHIPWCENDYQIDVGTPEGVEEYKRIMDRAAELGVTHLLYTPGNSTLSRLEDNADSWGWENVLWFGLGQKIRKGEWDPRRDEVPAGLRAMLDYAASKNLKLMAYAYPSLPFLQDPAWTAWAGPNAATSSADTGLRSFQDWWLNKLLGFMKTTGAAGYSFDHWWIALDKASSKYAQWYGCRRILEGLRRDAFDAVVDGRQQYQGFGPWTWLAGTYPHPSLTDEQPESFKAFPDLHTDRVSANRQRFAAWTYRVERLTPPEIMPGFITHQSERNDDKEVMRRDRFRPKDWDVLGWKYSLLSSIGTAPFNHVVNFIPARDPEEFAALSDEDKAWFRKWLDWTDENARFLHALRPIIGPPMAGRVDGTAAVVEDRGIVFLYNPNPGRKEARFKLDPSIGLTKGETLMIKELYPEEGRLVGSAEGLWTYGSEVALTLPGREAAVYEVFPAPAEITEPILFNVRGTAKLVSTQIVLAGVTGETGTRRPIVVRVPEKTRVRSLSVNGVGYPFKADKGIVTATVRFAGKAFSRSQSAGEVPADFGGGIYKARISVPARVFTQLAERKKAWPVSYTEDDLRAPWLGSWRLLLHIPIIEGTDAMDVSLKINGLPVEVLKAYNSVYPHAAERTFIGHYADLSRIRPDSPCDLEVSLPTLEPGRFEGVFFENVETEYTKRVLAPPAPAAKKPAPKK
;
A
#
# COMPACT_ATOMS: atom_id res chain seq x y z
N MET A 1 -38.92 22.50 -4.85
CA MET A 1 -39.78 21.65 -4.01
C MET A 1 -40.28 20.49 -4.81
N ILE A 2 -39.63 19.36 -4.70
CA ILE A 2 -40.07 18.03 -5.16
C ILE A 2 -39.53 17.04 -4.13
N PRO A 3 -40.35 16.22 -3.48
CA PRO A 3 -39.91 15.38 -2.38
C PRO A 3 -39.17 14.13 -2.89
N LYS A 4 -37.98 13.90 -2.37
CA LYS A 4 -37.24 12.63 -2.54
C LYS A 4 -37.94 11.55 -1.72
N ARG A 5 -38.49 10.56 -2.39
CA ARG A 5 -38.93 9.31 -1.75
C ARG A 5 -37.69 8.49 -1.41
N ALA A 6 -37.50 8.19 -0.15
CA ALA A 6 -36.56 7.21 0.36
C ALA A 6 -37.08 5.80 0.03
N LEU A 7 -36.21 4.98 -0.56
CA LEU A 7 -36.43 3.53 -0.66
C LEU A 7 -35.86 2.87 0.61
N PRO A 8 -36.57 1.91 1.21
CA PRO A 8 -36.05 1.20 2.39
C PRO A 8 -34.97 0.18 2.00
N PRO A 9 -34.03 -0.13 2.90
CA PRO A 9 -33.01 -1.13 2.65
C PRO A 9 -33.60 -2.52 2.61
N GLY A 10 -33.54 -3.16 1.43
CA GLY A 10 -33.95 -4.53 1.24
C GLY A 10 -33.06 -5.50 2.03
N ARG A 11 -33.57 -6.14 3.03
CA ARG A 11 -33.02 -7.34 3.63
C ARG A 11 -33.08 -8.45 2.59
N ILE A 12 -31.94 -9.00 2.20
CA ILE A 12 -31.86 -10.25 1.46
C ILE A 12 -32.00 -11.38 2.49
N PRO A 13 -33.07 -12.17 2.45
CA PRO A 13 -33.15 -13.33 3.33
C PRO A 13 -32.25 -14.43 2.77
N ILE A 14 -31.34 -14.94 3.60
CA ILE A 14 -30.67 -16.21 3.36
C ILE A 14 -31.73 -17.31 3.47
N LEU A 15 -32.23 -17.75 2.33
CA LEU A 15 -33.10 -18.90 2.23
C LEU A 15 -32.21 -20.15 2.32
N VAL A 16 -32.24 -20.81 3.47
CA VAL A 16 -31.80 -22.20 3.58
C VAL A 16 -32.89 -23.06 2.93
N VAL A 17 -32.64 -23.48 1.72
CA VAL A 17 -33.54 -24.45 1.05
C VAL A 17 -33.10 -25.86 1.47
N LEU A 18 -33.85 -26.44 2.39
CA LEU A 18 -33.93 -27.89 2.55
C LEU A 18 -34.75 -28.45 1.37
N ALA A 19 -34.07 -29.02 0.39
CA ALA A 19 -34.74 -29.79 -0.65
C ALA A 19 -34.95 -31.23 -0.17
N LEU A 20 -36.19 -31.60 0.00
CA LEU A 20 -36.66 -32.97 0.21
C LEU A 20 -36.39 -33.86 -1.00
N LEU A 21 -35.83 -35.02 -0.74
CA LEU A 21 -35.60 -36.12 -1.65
C LEU A 21 -36.92 -36.63 -2.26
N ALA A 22 -36.99 -36.58 -3.59
CA ALA A 22 -37.87 -37.48 -4.33
C ALA A 22 -36.97 -38.34 -5.25
N GLY A 23 -37.04 -39.64 -5.05
CA GLY A 23 -36.23 -40.61 -5.76
C GLY A 23 -36.41 -40.59 -7.27
N ALA A 24 -35.34 -40.63 -8.03
CA ALA A 24 -35.31 -40.99 -9.43
C ALA A 24 -34.29 -42.14 -9.59
N ALA A 25 -34.76 -43.13 -10.27
CA ALA A 25 -34.04 -44.37 -10.56
C ALA A 25 -32.76 -44.07 -11.33
N ALA A 26 -31.66 -44.67 -10.87
CA ALA A 26 -30.37 -44.64 -11.54
C ALA A 26 -30.40 -45.42 -12.84
N PHE A 27 -30.15 -44.76 -13.97
CA PHE A 27 -29.59 -45.34 -15.17
C PHE A 27 -28.07 -45.27 -15.06
N PRO A 28 -27.32 -46.29 -15.50
CA PRO A 28 -25.89 -46.19 -15.58
C PRO A 28 -25.57 -45.22 -16.73
N ALA A 29 -25.21 -43.97 -16.39
CA ALA A 29 -24.65 -43.05 -17.33
C ALA A 29 -23.26 -43.52 -17.74
N ALA A 30 -22.94 -43.49 -19.01
CA ALA A 30 -21.58 -43.53 -19.52
C ALA A 30 -20.80 -42.44 -18.73
N ALA A 31 -19.55 -42.72 -18.37
CA ALA A 31 -18.73 -41.82 -17.62
C ALA A 31 -18.67 -40.45 -18.34
N GLU A 32 -19.51 -39.51 -17.92
CA GLU A 32 -19.37 -38.12 -18.34
C GLU A 32 -18.01 -37.66 -17.79
N ASP A 33 -17.19 -37.08 -18.65
CA ASP A 33 -15.93 -36.47 -18.24
C ASP A 33 -16.20 -35.47 -17.11
N MET A 34 -15.75 -35.77 -15.89
CA MET A 34 -15.92 -34.87 -14.74
C MET A 34 -14.93 -33.69 -14.90
N VAL A 35 -15.40 -32.60 -15.45
CA VAL A 35 -14.58 -31.43 -15.82
C VAL A 35 -15.18 -30.16 -15.23
N LEU A 36 -14.34 -29.37 -14.57
CA LEU A 36 -14.61 -27.96 -14.25
C LEU A 36 -13.80 -27.08 -15.22
N ASP A 37 -14.48 -26.20 -15.94
CA ASP A 37 -13.83 -25.29 -16.89
C ASP A 37 -14.49 -23.90 -16.81
N ASN A 38 -13.68 -22.88 -16.49
CA ASN A 38 -14.12 -21.48 -16.46
C ASN A 38 -13.49 -20.61 -17.58
N GLY A 39 -12.87 -21.25 -18.59
CA GLY A 39 -12.17 -20.61 -19.70
C GLY A 39 -10.77 -20.05 -19.34
N ARG A 40 -10.38 -20.12 -18.07
CA ARG A 40 -9.05 -19.73 -17.58
C ARG A 40 -8.29 -20.95 -17.07
N ILE A 41 -8.95 -21.74 -16.27
CA ILE A 41 -8.49 -23.02 -15.71
C ILE A 41 -9.48 -24.09 -16.11
N ARG A 42 -8.95 -25.27 -16.48
CA ARG A 42 -9.67 -26.49 -16.72
C ARG A 42 -9.11 -27.57 -15.80
N ALA A 43 -9.96 -28.17 -14.99
CA ALA A 43 -9.63 -29.25 -14.05
C ALA A 43 -10.42 -30.52 -14.42
N GLU A 44 -9.73 -31.64 -14.54
CA GLU A 44 -10.33 -32.94 -14.86
C GLU A 44 -10.22 -33.87 -13.66
N PHE A 45 -11.27 -34.62 -13.40
CA PHE A 45 -11.43 -35.46 -12.23
C PHE A 45 -11.80 -36.89 -12.63
N ASN A 46 -11.49 -37.81 -11.72
CA ASN A 46 -12.00 -39.18 -11.76
C ASN A 46 -12.70 -39.54 -10.45
N ASP A 47 -13.08 -40.78 -10.26
CA ASP A 47 -13.74 -41.28 -9.04
C ASP A 47 -12.94 -41.11 -7.74
N HIS A 48 -11.65 -40.69 -7.84
CA HIS A 48 -10.74 -40.55 -6.70
C HIS A 48 -10.23 -39.14 -6.48
N GLY A 49 -10.56 -38.19 -7.36
CA GLY A 49 -10.14 -36.78 -7.21
C GLY A 49 -9.55 -36.17 -8.47
N LEU A 50 -8.66 -35.19 -8.31
CA LEU A 50 -8.05 -34.38 -9.36
C LEU A 50 -7.04 -35.20 -10.18
N VAL A 51 -7.20 -35.25 -11.49
CA VAL A 51 -6.30 -35.95 -12.46
C VAL A 51 -5.45 -34.97 -13.22
N SER A 52 -6.03 -33.85 -13.68
CA SER A 52 -5.28 -32.84 -14.44
C SER A 52 -5.75 -31.40 -14.12
N LEU A 53 -4.83 -30.46 -14.27
CA LEU A 53 -5.09 -29.03 -14.19
C LEU A 53 -4.42 -28.34 -15.38
N GLY A 54 -5.19 -27.59 -16.15
CA GLY A 54 -4.70 -26.92 -17.35
C GLY A 54 -5.14 -25.47 -17.43
N ALA A 55 -4.40 -24.69 -18.24
CA ALA A 55 -4.76 -23.36 -18.67
C ALA A 55 -5.09 -23.36 -20.17
N PRO A 56 -6.39 -23.42 -20.56
CA PRO A 56 -6.81 -23.67 -21.96
C PRO A 56 -6.23 -22.67 -22.95
N LYS A 57 -6.12 -21.39 -22.56
CA LYS A 57 -5.61 -20.32 -23.42
C LYS A 57 -4.14 -20.49 -23.81
N THR A 58 -3.35 -21.09 -22.94
CA THR A 58 -1.89 -21.23 -23.12
C THR A 58 -1.46 -22.66 -23.46
N GLY A 59 -2.41 -23.63 -23.39
CA GLY A 59 -2.14 -25.04 -23.60
C GLY A 59 -1.26 -25.69 -22.51
N ARG A 60 -1.04 -25.01 -21.39
CA ARG A 60 -0.28 -25.56 -20.26
C ARG A 60 -1.14 -26.57 -19.51
N MET A 61 -0.57 -27.74 -19.22
CA MET A 61 -1.26 -28.82 -18.51
C MET A 61 -0.32 -29.49 -17.52
N LEU A 62 -0.83 -29.82 -16.37
CA LEU A 62 -0.18 -30.58 -15.31
C LEU A 62 -1.06 -31.75 -14.93
N THR A 63 -0.47 -32.96 -14.86
CA THR A 63 -1.16 -34.19 -14.41
C THR A 63 -0.75 -34.52 -12.99
N PHE A 64 -1.67 -35.16 -12.28
CA PHE A 64 -1.51 -35.61 -10.89
C PHE A 64 -1.63 -37.13 -10.87
N SER A 65 -0.63 -37.83 -10.35
CA SER A 65 -0.62 -39.31 -10.31
C SER A 65 -1.62 -39.89 -9.31
N ALA A 66 -1.92 -39.13 -8.26
CA ALA A 66 -2.89 -39.42 -7.21
C ALA A 66 -3.34 -38.14 -6.54
N ASP A 67 -4.46 -38.18 -5.86
CA ASP A 67 -5.00 -37.03 -5.09
C ASP A 67 -5.62 -37.50 -3.77
N PRO A 68 -4.84 -38.15 -2.88
CA PRO A 68 -5.33 -38.62 -1.61
C PRO A 68 -5.81 -37.48 -0.72
N SER A 69 -6.82 -37.80 0.09
CA SER A 69 -7.35 -36.96 1.14
C SER A 69 -7.30 -37.72 2.44
N VAL A 70 -6.47 -37.29 3.39
CA VAL A 70 -6.24 -38.01 4.63
C VAL A 70 -6.50 -37.11 5.84
N VAL A 71 -7.20 -37.63 6.84
CA VAL A 71 -7.44 -36.91 8.11
C VAL A 71 -7.09 -37.84 9.28
N THR A 72 -6.35 -37.35 10.25
CA THR A 72 -6.11 -38.05 11.51
C THR A 72 -7.05 -37.48 12.58
N ILE A 73 -7.92 -38.34 13.12
CA ILE A 73 -8.94 -38.00 14.13
C ILE A 73 -8.71 -38.88 15.36
N ASP A 74 -8.61 -38.26 16.54
CA ASP A 74 -8.34 -38.96 17.82
C ASP A 74 -7.14 -39.93 17.71
N GLY A 75 -6.09 -39.52 17.01
CA GLY A 75 -4.89 -40.31 16.73
C GLY A 75 -5.05 -41.43 15.68
N THR A 76 -6.25 -41.59 15.08
CA THR A 76 -6.51 -42.57 14.04
C THR A 76 -6.47 -41.90 12.66
N THR A 77 -5.57 -42.38 11.79
CA THR A 77 -5.46 -41.88 10.41
C THR A 77 -6.51 -42.55 9.53
N VAL A 78 -7.25 -41.75 8.78
CA VAL A 78 -8.27 -42.16 7.81
C VAL A 78 -7.89 -41.66 6.42
N ASP A 79 -7.56 -42.61 5.54
CA ASP A 79 -7.45 -42.32 4.10
C ASP A 79 -8.86 -42.37 3.50
N ILE A 80 -9.39 -41.17 3.21
CA ILE A 80 -10.79 -41.00 2.81
C ILE A 80 -11.09 -41.69 1.51
N GLY A 81 -10.18 -41.65 0.54
CA GLY A 81 -10.33 -42.30 -0.78
C GLY A 81 -10.41 -43.82 -0.72
N ARG A 82 -10.00 -44.42 0.40
CA ARG A 82 -10.06 -45.87 0.62
C ARG A 82 -11.30 -46.37 1.39
N LEU A 83 -12.22 -45.47 1.75
CA LEU A 83 -13.42 -45.81 2.49
C LEU A 83 -14.51 -46.52 1.67
N GLY A 84 -14.34 -46.60 0.36
CA GLY A 84 -15.29 -47.21 -0.59
C GLY A 84 -15.64 -46.24 -1.71
N PRO A 85 -16.62 -46.56 -2.56
CA PRO A 85 -17.06 -45.63 -3.59
C PRO A 85 -17.68 -44.38 -2.97
N ALA A 86 -17.36 -43.20 -3.56
CA ALA A 86 -17.92 -41.94 -3.14
C ALA A 86 -19.33 -41.72 -3.73
N GLU A 87 -20.17 -40.99 -3.00
CA GLU A 87 -21.30 -40.31 -3.60
C GLU A 87 -20.76 -39.00 -4.23
N ILE A 88 -20.88 -38.88 -5.56
CA ILE A 88 -20.33 -37.73 -6.29
C ILE A 88 -21.43 -36.78 -6.68
N GLU A 89 -21.29 -35.51 -6.29
CA GLU A 89 -22.13 -34.41 -6.71
C GLU A 89 -21.33 -33.45 -7.60
N MET A 90 -21.86 -33.16 -8.79
CA MET A 90 -21.21 -32.23 -9.72
C MET A 90 -22.12 -31.04 -10.07
N THR A 91 -21.53 -29.84 -10.13
CA THR A 91 -22.13 -28.63 -10.67
C THR A 91 -21.13 -27.94 -11.61
N PRO A 92 -21.50 -26.93 -12.40
CA PRO A 92 -20.54 -26.25 -13.27
C PRO A 92 -19.33 -25.60 -12.57
N ALA A 93 -19.38 -25.43 -11.25
CA ALA A 93 -18.31 -24.80 -10.46
C ALA A 93 -17.78 -25.67 -9.32
N LYS A 94 -18.31 -26.88 -9.13
CA LYS A 94 -17.99 -27.70 -7.94
C LYS A 94 -18.03 -29.18 -8.30
N VAL A 95 -17.07 -29.95 -7.78
CA VAL A 95 -17.12 -31.42 -7.66
C VAL A 95 -16.97 -31.76 -6.19
N ALA A 96 -17.85 -32.58 -5.66
CA ALA A 96 -17.84 -33.01 -4.26
C ALA A 96 -17.94 -34.55 -4.17
N TYR A 97 -17.06 -35.14 -3.39
CA TYR A 97 -17.02 -36.58 -3.07
C TYR A 97 -17.43 -36.74 -1.61
N ARG A 98 -18.47 -37.53 -1.37
CA ARG A 98 -18.94 -37.88 -0.02
C ARG A 98 -18.64 -39.31 0.31
N TYR A 99 -18.02 -39.54 1.47
CA TYR A 99 -17.68 -40.84 2.03
C TYR A 99 -18.24 -40.96 3.43
N THR A 100 -18.72 -42.14 3.81
CA THR A 100 -19.27 -42.40 5.15
C THR A 100 -18.53 -43.54 5.82
N ARG A 101 -18.09 -43.34 7.05
CA ARG A 101 -17.56 -44.36 7.97
C ARG A 101 -18.01 -44.01 9.38
N ASP A 102 -18.98 -44.78 9.90
CA ASP A 102 -19.53 -44.51 11.24
C ASP A 102 -18.41 -44.28 12.28
N PRO A 103 -18.47 -43.22 13.09
CA PRO A 103 -19.53 -42.19 13.16
C PRO A 103 -19.32 -40.96 12.28
N TYR A 104 -18.42 -40.98 11.32
CA TYR A 104 -18.00 -39.81 10.56
C TYR A 104 -18.53 -39.85 9.11
N THR A 105 -18.84 -38.67 8.58
CA THR A 105 -19.02 -38.41 7.15
C THR A 105 -17.97 -37.39 6.71
N PHE A 106 -17.32 -37.68 5.59
CA PHE A 106 -16.27 -36.86 5.00
C PHE A 106 -16.75 -36.33 3.65
N ASP A 107 -16.61 -35.02 3.43
CA ASP A 107 -16.81 -34.41 2.12
C ASP A 107 -15.48 -33.84 1.63
N VAL A 108 -15.05 -34.25 0.44
CA VAL A 108 -13.90 -33.67 -0.28
C VAL A 108 -14.45 -32.83 -1.42
N VAL A 109 -14.25 -31.52 -1.36
CA VAL A 109 -14.87 -30.55 -2.26
C VAL A 109 -13.82 -29.81 -3.06
N TYR A 110 -13.98 -29.80 -4.38
CA TYR A 110 -13.26 -28.96 -5.30
C TYR A 110 -14.18 -27.87 -5.83
N GLU A 111 -13.69 -26.65 -5.87
CA GLU A 111 -14.46 -25.49 -6.36
C GLU A 111 -13.62 -24.65 -7.33
N LEU A 112 -14.16 -24.39 -8.51
CA LEU A 112 -13.60 -23.51 -9.53
C LEU A 112 -14.61 -22.41 -9.88
N LYS A 113 -14.46 -21.23 -9.30
CA LYS A 113 -15.39 -20.11 -9.54
C LYS A 113 -15.12 -19.45 -10.90
N PRO A 114 -16.13 -18.86 -11.56
CA PRO A 114 -16.00 -18.30 -12.91
C PRO A 114 -14.91 -17.25 -13.10
N ALA A 115 -14.66 -16.44 -12.08
CA ALA A 115 -13.68 -15.34 -12.18
C ALA A 115 -12.29 -15.67 -11.60
N ARG A 116 -12.03 -16.91 -11.17
CA ARG A 116 -10.78 -17.30 -10.51
C ARG A 116 -9.80 -17.99 -11.42
N ASP A 117 -8.53 -17.73 -11.23
CA ASP A 117 -7.41 -18.39 -11.93
C ASP A 117 -6.78 -19.52 -11.09
N PHE A 118 -7.57 -20.11 -10.15
CA PHE A 118 -7.15 -21.22 -9.29
C PHE A 118 -8.34 -22.09 -8.87
N LEU A 119 -8.05 -23.38 -8.70
CA LEU A 119 -8.92 -24.38 -8.11
C LEU A 119 -8.73 -24.39 -6.59
N THR A 120 -9.79 -24.65 -5.82
CA THR A 120 -9.69 -24.91 -4.37
C THR A 120 -10.06 -26.33 -4.03
N LYS A 121 -9.38 -26.91 -3.03
CA LYS A 121 -9.71 -28.22 -2.41
C LYS A 121 -9.94 -28.01 -0.91
N GLN A 122 -11.00 -28.61 -0.37
CA GLN A 122 -11.36 -28.57 1.05
C GLN A 122 -11.89 -29.93 1.50
N ILE A 123 -11.52 -30.34 2.72
CA ILE A 123 -12.06 -31.54 3.37
C ILE A 123 -12.93 -31.07 4.53
N SER A 124 -14.15 -31.63 4.65
CA SER A 124 -14.95 -31.47 5.84
C SER A 124 -15.29 -32.77 6.53
N VAL A 125 -15.47 -32.71 7.84
CA VAL A 125 -15.78 -33.85 8.68
C VAL A 125 -17.00 -33.52 9.54
N THR A 126 -18.03 -34.35 9.44
CA THR A 126 -19.18 -34.33 10.34
C THR A 126 -19.26 -35.61 11.16
N THR A 127 -19.86 -35.56 12.32
CA THR A 127 -20.13 -36.75 13.13
C THR A 127 -21.60 -36.89 13.47
N ALA A 128 -22.13 -38.08 13.37
CA ALA A 128 -23.49 -38.41 13.78
C ALA A 128 -23.65 -38.38 15.32
N ARG A 129 -22.57 -38.52 16.07
CA ARG A 129 -22.57 -38.56 17.54
C ARG A 129 -22.29 -37.18 18.13
N SER A 130 -23.02 -36.83 19.19
CA SER A 130 -22.72 -35.67 20.02
C SER A 130 -21.52 -35.97 20.93
N ARG A 131 -20.32 -35.84 20.41
CA ARG A 131 -19.05 -35.98 21.17
C ARG A 131 -18.03 -34.97 20.66
N VAL A 132 -17.07 -34.65 21.50
CA VAL A 132 -15.85 -33.95 21.10
C VAL A 132 -14.92 -34.95 20.41
N PHE A 133 -14.30 -34.57 19.33
CA PHE A 133 -13.22 -35.30 18.65
C PHE A 133 -12.09 -34.33 18.32
N ARG A 134 -10.87 -34.83 18.27
CA ARG A 134 -9.70 -34.00 17.98
C ARG A 134 -9.23 -34.30 16.56
N VAL A 135 -9.12 -33.21 15.77
CA VAL A 135 -8.51 -33.28 14.44
C VAL A 135 -7.02 -32.99 14.60
N ASN A 136 -6.20 -34.03 14.50
CA ASN A 136 -4.75 -33.92 14.72
C ASN A 136 -4.02 -33.44 13.48
N GLU A 137 -4.34 -33.99 12.30
CA GLU A 137 -3.68 -33.68 11.02
C GLU A 137 -4.65 -33.77 9.87
N VAL A 138 -4.42 -32.92 8.84
CA VAL A 138 -5.12 -32.95 7.56
C VAL A 138 -4.10 -32.93 6.44
N GLN A 139 -4.09 -33.96 5.60
CA GLN A 139 -3.32 -34.05 4.37
C GLN A 139 -4.24 -33.77 3.18
N LEU A 140 -3.97 -32.69 2.48
CA LEU A 140 -4.80 -32.21 1.37
C LEU A 140 -4.31 -32.68 0.01
N LEU A 141 -3.02 -33.00 -0.12
CA LEU A 141 -2.42 -33.43 -1.36
C LEU A 141 -1.18 -34.26 -1.09
N GLU A 142 -1.03 -35.34 -1.85
CA GLU A 142 0.22 -36.07 -2.01
C GLU A 142 0.21 -36.67 -3.43
N THR A 143 1.08 -36.17 -4.30
CA THR A 143 1.03 -36.54 -5.72
C THR A 143 2.39 -36.48 -6.37
N GLU A 144 2.57 -37.21 -7.44
CA GLU A 144 3.64 -37.01 -8.39
C GLU A 144 3.10 -36.12 -9.54
N LEU A 145 3.75 -35.00 -9.79
CA LEU A 145 3.43 -34.10 -10.88
C LEU A 145 3.99 -34.68 -12.19
N GLY A 146 3.19 -34.75 -13.24
CA GLY A 146 3.58 -35.34 -14.55
C GLY A 146 4.65 -34.54 -15.30
N ARG A 147 5.41 -33.71 -14.61
CA ARG A 147 6.51 -32.89 -15.16
C ARG A 147 7.64 -32.75 -14.16
N THR A 148 8.86 -32.66 -14.67
CA THR A 148 10.04 -32.37 -13.86
C THR A 148 10.02 -30.94 -13.39
N ILE A 149 10.08 -30.70 -12.08
CA ILE A 149 10.18 -29.39 -11.46
C ILE A 149 11.61 -28.87 -11.65
N ALA A 150 11.75 -27.78 -12.37
CA ALA A 150 13.04 -27.15 -12.64
C ALA A 150 13.51 -26.25 -11.49
N GLU A 151 12.57 -25.52 -10.87
CA GLU A 151 12.86 -24.63 -9.75
C GLU A 151 11.69 -24.66 -8.76
N GLU A 152 12.00 -24.56 -7.47
CA GLU A 152 11.03 -24.49 -6.38
C GLU A 152 11.28 -23.24 -5.56
N LEU A 153 10.20 -22.54 -5.23
CA LEU A 153 10.19 -21.44 -4.26
C LEU A 153 9.23 -21.80 -3.13
N GLN A 154 9.73 -21.81 -1.92
CA GLN A 154 8.89 -22.00 -0.73
C GLN A 154 8.54 -20.66 -0.10
N LEU A 155 7.25 -20.46 0.12
CA LEU A 155 6.75 -19.27 0.80
C LEU A 155 6.97 -19.47 2.31
N LYS A 156 7.96 -18.74 2.86
CA LYS A 156 8.43 -18.85 4.25
C LYS A 156 8.65 -20.31 4.67
N ASN A 157 9.66 -20.95 4.07
CA ASN A 157 10.01 -22.34 4.33
C ASN A 157 8.83 -23.33 4.11
N GLY A 158 7.93 -23.00 3.19
CA GLY A 158 6.76 -23.81 2.87
C GLY A 158 5.54 -23.61 3.76
N SER A 159 5.61 -22.81 4.82
CA SER A 159 4.50 -22.67 5.75
C SER A 159 3.29 -21.87 5.24
N PHE A 160 3.44 -21.09 4.16
CA PHE A 160 2.33 -20.38 3.51
C PHE A 160 1.94 -21.01 2.19
N GLY A 161 2.89 -21.57 1.46
CA GLY A 161 2.70 -22.13 0.15
C GLY A 161 4.01 -22.51 -0.53
N ALA A 162 3.91 -22.97 -1.75
CA ALA A 162 5.04 -23.30 -2.61
C ALA A 162 4.72 -23.00 -4.08
N ILE A 163 5.76 -22.72 -4.85
CA ILE A 163 5.70 -22.48 -6.30
C ILE A 163 6.66 -23.47 -6.97
N CYS A 164 6.17 -24.24 -7.94
CA CYS A 164 6.98 -25.12 -8.76
C CYS A 164 7.03 -24.57 -10.19
N ARG A 165 8.22 -24.24 -10.68
CA ARG A 165 8.45 -23.67 -12.01
C ARG A 165 8.89 -24.72 -13.00
N PHE A 166 8.43 -24.54 -14.25
CA PHE A 166 8.72 -25.39 -15.40
C PHE A 166 9.31 -24.54 -16.51
N PHE A 167 10.52 -24.83 -16.92
CA PHE A 167 11.15 -24.12 -18.02
C PHE A 167 11.01 -24.93 -19.31
N PRO A 168 10.70 -24.29 -20.43
CA PRO A 168 10.71 -24.96 -21.72
C PRO A 168 12.13 -25.41 -22.10
N ALA A 169 12.23 -26.47 -22.90
CA ALA A 169 13.53 -26.96 -23.34
C ALA A 169 14.30 -25.97 -24.22
N ASP A 170 13.58 -25.14 -24.95
CA ASP A 170 14.11 -24.04 -25.76
C ASP A 170 13.10 -22.86 -25.84
N ALA A 171 13.55 -21.70 -26.31
CA ALA A 171 12.72 -20.49 -26.38
C ALA A 171 11.52 -20.60 -27.35
N SER A 172 11.52 -21.56 -28.29
CA SER A 172 10.42 -21.77 -29.23
C SER A 172 9.23 -22.51 -28.60
N ALA A 173 9.45 -23.21 -27.49
CA ALA A 173 8.42 -23.91 -26.73
C ALA A 173 7.53 -23.02 -25.84
N GLY A 174 7.68 -21.70 -25.97
CA GLY A 174 6.89 -20.68 -25.27
C GLY A 174 7.49 -20.23 -23.93
N PRO A 175 6.79 -19.36 -23.17
CA PRO A 175 7.29 -18.86 -21.91
C PRO A 175 7.38 -19.93 -20.82
N ALA A 176 8.25 -19.72 -19.85
CA ALA A 176 8.27 -20.49 -18.62
C ALA A 176 6.94 -20.29 -17.86
N TRP A 177 6.55 -21.27 -17.05
CA TRP A 177 5.31 -21.20 -16.28
C TRP A 177 5.48 -21.92 -14.94
N SER A 178 4.53 -21.70 -14.05
CA SER A 178 4.55 -22.30 -12.71
C SER A 178 3.17 -22.81 -12.29
N VAL A 179 3.19 -23.74 -11.33
CA VAL A 179 2.05 -24.08 -10.49
C VAL A 179 2.33 -23.57 -9.07
N PHE A 180 1.34 -22.96 -8.45
CA PHE A 180 1.42 -22.62 -7.05
C PHE A 180 0.44 -23.43 -6.20
N PHE A 181 0.85 -23.69 -4.96
CA PHE A 181 0.07 -24.31 -3.91
C PHE A 181 0.04 -23.34 -2.73
N LEU A 182 -1.14 -22.85 -2.36
CA LEU A 182 -1.32 -21.90 -1.26
C LEU A 182 -2.39 -22.44 -0.31
N LEU A 183 -2.03 -22.64 0.95
CA LEU A 183 -2.97 -23.06 1.98
C LEU A 183 -3.53 -21.83 2.72
N GLN A 184 -4.82 -21.85 3.03
CA GLN A 184 -5.53 -20.74 3.73
C GLN A 184 -5.19 -20.69 5.23
N ASN A 185 -3.97 -21.04 5.60
CA ASN A 185 -3.43 -20.88 6.94
C ASN A 185 -1.88 -20.78 6.88
N PRO A 186 -1.22 -20.26 7.92
CA PRO A 186 0.23 -20.10 7.95
C PRO A 186 0.99 -21.32 8.51
N PHE A 187 0.38 -22.48 8.57
CA PHE A 187 0.94 -23.69 9.18
C PHE A 187 1.04 -24.86 8.18
N MET A 188 1.11 -24.56 6.89
CA MET A 188 1.32 -25.57 5.85
C MET A 188 2.63 -26.33 6.08
N ALA A 189 2.58 -27.65 6.01
CA ALA A 189 3.74 -28.50 5.87
C ALA A 189 3.87 -28.88 4.40
N TRP A 190 4.95 -28.44 3.79
CA TRP A 190 5.28 -28.71 2.40
C TRP A 190 6.47 -29.67 2.32
N THR A 191 6.33 -30.72 1.55
CA THR A 191 7.45 -31.60 1.22
C THR A 191 7.54 -31.87 -0.27
N ARG A 192 8.77 -32.00 -0.76
CA ARG A 192 9.06 -32.36 -2.15
C ARG A 192 10.16 -33.42 -2.25
N ARG A 193 9.97 -34.40 -3.12
CA ARG A 193 10.98 -35.41 -3.50
C ARG A 193 10.92 -35.62 -5.02
N GLY A 194 11.85 -35.02 -5.76
CA GLY A 194 11.79 -35.03 -7.24
C GLY A 194 10.57 -34.28 -7.76
N SER A 195 9.67 -35.00 -8.47
CA SER A 195 8.36 -34.50 -8.92
C SER A 195 7.22 -34.75 -7.94
N SER A 196 7.46 -35.55 -6.88
CA SER A 196 6.45 -35.78 -5.83
C SER A 196 6.37 -34.63 -4.87
N VAL A 197 5.14 -34.14 -4.57
CA VAL A 197 4.82 -33.06 -3.67
C VAL A 197 3.74 -33.46 -2.67
N SER A 198 3.80 -32.91 -1.46
CA SER A 198 2.80 -33.16 -0.42
C SER A 198 2.46 -31.86 0.30
N VAL A 199 1.17 -31.71 0.65
CA VAL A 199 0.60 -30.59 1.43
C VAL A 199 -0.22 -31.13 2.58
N SER A 200 0.20 -30.83 3.81
CA SER A 200 -0.54 -31.13 5.02
C SER A 200 -0.45 -30.00 6.04
N TYR A 201 -1.19 -30.10 7.12
CA TYR A 201 -1.02 -29.28 8.33
C TYR A 201 -1.63 -29.97 9.54
N ALA A 202 -1.18 -29.59 10.74
CA ALA A 202 -1.63 -30.17 11.99
C ALA A 202 -2.47 -29.15 12.79
N PRO A 203 -3.81 -29.16 12.68
CA PRO A 203 -4.65 -28.27 13.47
C PRO A 203 -4.53 -28.58 14.97
N ASP A 204 -4.45 -29.84 15.30
CA ASP A 204 -4.47 -30.33 16.68
C ASP A 204 -5.56 -29.63 17.52
N LEU A 205 -6.77 -29.62 16.98
CA LEU A 205 -7.92 -28.83 17.39
C LEU A 205 -9.10 -29.73 17.81
N ASP A 206 -9.64 -29.49 18.99
CA ASP A 206 -10.88 -30.13 19.46
C ASP A 206 -12.09 -29.56 18.73
N TRP A 207 -12.98 -30.45 18.26
CA TRP A 207 -14.18 -30.09 17.54
C TRP A 207 -15.40 -30.83 18.10
N SER A 208 -16.58 -30.26 17.91
CA SER A 208 -17.83 -30.84 18.35
C SER A 208 -18.90 -30.67 17.27
N ARG A 209 -19.85 -31.61 17.19
CA ARG A 209 -21.03 -31.49 16.33
C ARG A 209 -21.79 -30.17 16.56
N ASP A 210 -21.80 -29.66 17.76
CA ASP A 210 -22.48 -28.42 18.13
C ASP A 210 -21.86 -27.19 17.43
N TYR A 211 -20.64 -27.32 16.91
CA TYR A 211 -19.94 -26.28 16.11
C TYR A 211 -20.18 -26.44 14.60
N GLY A 212 -20.99 -27.43 14.19
CA GLY A 212 -21.20 -27.79 12.80
C GLY A 212 -20.15 -28.74 12.24
N ALA A 213 -19.98 -28.79 10.94
CA ALA A 213 -18.89 -29.56 10.32
C ALA A 213 -17.53 -28.94 10.65
N PHE A 214 -16.55 -29.76 10.96
CA PHE A 214 -15.16 -29.33 10.84
C PHE A 214 -14.87 -29.13 9.34
N ALA A 215 -14.32 -27.99 8.96
CA ALA A 215 -13.86 -27.75 7.61
C ALA A 215 -12.38 -27.42 7.64
N SER A 216 -11.58 -28.14 6.86
CA SER A 216 -10.17 -27.82 6.68
C SER A 216 -10.02 -26.44 6.08
N ASP A 217 -8.85 -25.83 6.23
CA ASP A 217 -8.49 -24.72 5.38
C ASP A 217 -8.38 -25.15 3.91
N ARG A 218 -8.64 -24.23 3.00
CA ARG A 218 -8.63 -24.52 1.56
C ARG A 218 -7.21 -24.55 1.02
N LEU A 219 -6.90 -25.56 0.24
CA LEU A 219 -5.73 -25.60 -0.62
C LEU A 219 -6.11 -24.97 -1.97
N CYS A 220 -5.38 -23.94 -2.37
CA CYS A 220 -5.50 -23.30 -3.68
C CYS A 220 -4.41 -23.82 -4.60
N ILE A 221 -4.76 -24.21 -5.82
CA ILE A 221 -3.85 -24.70 -6.87
C ILE A 221 -4.12 -23.90 -8.12
N GLY A 222 -3.12 -23.16 -8.61
CA GLY A 222 -3.25 -22.32 -9.81
C GLY A 222 -2.03 -22.39 -10.72
N LEU A 223 -2.22 -22.02 -11.99
CA LEU A 223 -1.18 -22.01 -13.02
C LEU A 223 -0.91 -20.59 -13.47
N THR A 224 0.37 -20.25 -13.70
CA THR A 224 0.77 -18.91 -14.11
C THR A 224 1.89 -18.98 -15.16
N GLU A 225 1.77 -18.20 -16.23
CA GLU A 225 2.89 -17.98 -17.14
C GLU A 225 3.80 -16.87 -16.61
N LEU A 226 5.11 -17.11 -16.62
CA LEU A 226 6.09 -16.15 -16.15
C LEU A 226 6.25 -15.01 -17.17
N GLN A 227 6.27 -13.78 -16.70
CA GLN A 227 6.53 -12.60 -17.53
C GLN A 227 8.03 -12.32 -17.67
N GLY A 228 8.89 -13.05 -16.93
CA GLY A 228 10.32 -12.80 -16.89
C GLY A 228 10.71 -11.55 -16.10
N THR A 229 9.73 -10.85 -15.54
CA THR A 229 9.97 -9.69 -14.69
C THR A 229 10.26 -10.15 -13.27
N ARG A 230 11.54 -10.16 -12.92
CA ARG A 230 12.01 -10.51 -11.58
C ARG A 230 12.50 -9.28 -10.86
N PHE A 231 12.08 -9.11 -9.63
CA PHE A 231 12.72 -8.15 -8.76
C PHE A 231 14.08 -8.68 -8.32
N PRO A 232 15.11 -7.82 -8.24
CA PRO A 232 16.44 -8.27 -7.83
C PRO A 232 16.42 -8.87 -6.43
N ALA A 233 17.27 -9.88 -6.20
CA ALA A 233 17.38 -10.53 -4.89
C ALA A 233 17.73 -9.54 -3.76
N LYS A 234 18.53 -8.52 -4.04
CA LYS A 234 18.77 -7.36 -3.19
C LYS A 234 17.69 -6.29 -3.47
N ALA A 235 16.48 -6.58 -3.09
CA ALA A 235 15.35 -5.73 -3.40
C ALA A 235 15.29 -4.46 -2.54
N VAL A 236 15.86 -4.53 -1.34
CA VAL A 236 16.01 -3.38 -0.47
C VAL A 236 17.48 -3.00 -0.49
N PRO A 237 17.84 -1.81 -0.99
CA PRO A 237 19.22 -1.33 -0.97
C PRO A 237 19.75 -1.31 0.48
N GLU A 238 21.05 -1.55 0.65
CA GLU A 238 21.67 -1.52 1.99
C GLU A 238 21.54 -0.15 2.68
N TRP A 239 21.41 0.92 1.89
CA TRP A 239 21.17 2.28 2.41
C TRP A 239 19.73 2.54 2.84
N ALA A 240 18.75 1.74 2.39
CA ALA A 240 17.38 1.87 2.84
C ALA A 240 17.27 1.27 4.24
N PHE A 241 16.75 2.06 5.18
CA PHE A 241 16.50 1.56 6.51
C PHE A 241 15.42 0.46 6.47
N VAL A 242 15.73 -0.67 7.06
CA VAL A 242 14.82 -1.81 7.14
C VAL A 242 14.81 -2.27 8.60
N PRO A 243 13.63 -2.41 9.22
CA PRO A 243 13.50 -2.96 10.55
C PRO A 243 14.19 -4.32 10.70
N ASP A 244 14.58 -4.68 11.92
CA ASP A 244 15.31 -5.92 12.17
C ASP A 244 14.60 -7.16 11.65
N TYR A 245 13.27 -7.24 11.79
CA TYR A 245 12.50 -8.35 11.25
C TYR A 245 12.46 -8.34 9.70
N GLU A 246 12.60 -7.20 9.04
CA GLU A 246 12.69 -7.11 7.60
C GLU A 246 14.11 -7.37 7.08
N LYS A 247 15.14 -7.21 7.92
CA LYS A 247 16.51 -7.66 7.59
C LYS A 247 16.54 -9.16 7.26
N LEU A 248 15.69 -9.94 7.90
CA LEU A 248 15.51 -11.36 7.59
C LEU A 248 15.00 -11.59 6.16
N LEU A 249 14.28 -10.63 5.59
CA LEU A 249 13.73 -10.72 4.25
C LEU A 249 14.72 -10.37 3.14
N ARG A 250 15.85 -9.73 3.45
CA ARG A 250 16.83 -9.29 2.44
C ARG A 250 17.42 -10.43 1.63
N GLY A 251 17.55 -11.60 2.22
CA GLY A 251 18.02 -12.82 1.55
C GLY A 251 16.94 -13.61 0.81
N SER A 252 15.68 -13.27 1.00
CA SER A 252 14.57 -14.03 0.41
C SER A 252 14.45 -13.79 -1.09
N PRO A 253 14.21 -14.83 -1.88
CA PRO A 253 14.03 -14.69 -3.31
C PRO A 253 12.77 -13.89 -3.62
N TRP A 254 12.83 -13.09 -4.69
CA TRP A 254 11.66 -12.44 -5.25
C TRP A 254 10.96 -13.37 -6.24
N ILE A 255 9.63 -13.32 -6.21
CA ILE A 255 8.79 -14.05 -7.16
C ILE A 255 8.58 -13.23 -8.45
N ASP A 256 8.19 -13.89 -9.53
CA ASP A 256 7.79 -13.22 -10.75
C ASP A 256 6.53 -12.36 -10.52
N VAL A 257 6.39 -11.24 -11.22
CA VAL A 257 5.23 -10.33 -11.06
C VAL A 257 3.91 -11.07 -11.34
N ALA A 258 3.88 -11.95 -12.33
CA ALA A 258 2.67 -12.72 -12.63
C ALA A 258 2.33 -13.71 -11.52
N GLU A 259 3.34 -14.39 -10.95
CA GLU A 259 3.15 -15.26 -9.78
C GLU A 259 2.65 -14.50 -8.57
N SER A 260 3.25 -13.33 -8.28
CA SER A 260 2.80 -12.47 -7.20
C SER A 260 1.34 -12.04 -7.36
N ASN A 261 0.98 -11.57 -8.55
CA ASN A 261 -0.39 -11.16 -8.84
C ASN A 261 -1.38 -12.32 -8.68
N ALA A 262 -1.06 -13.52 -9.16
CA ALA A 262 -1.92 -14.70 -9.02
C ALA A 262 -2.10 -15.10 -7.54
N LEU A 263 -1.03 -15.06 -6.75
CA LEU A 263 -1.09 -15.36 -5.32
C LEU A 263 -1.86 -14.30 -4.52
N VAL A 264 -1.67 -13.01 -4.83
CA VAL A 264 -2.42 -11.91 -4.20
C VAL A 264 -3.91 -12.02 -4.53
N GLU A 265 -4.29 -12.36 -5.77
CA GLU A 265 -5.69 -12.64 -6.14
C GLU A 265 -6.26 -13.83 -5.35
N CYS A 266 -5.45 -14.86 -5.14
CA CYS A 266 -5.86 -15.99 -4.31
C CYS A 266 -6.14 -15.55 -2.85
N VAL A 267 -5.25 -14.76 -2.25
CA VAL A 267 -5.46 -14.21 -0.90
C VAL A 267 -6.69 -13.31 -0.86
N ARG A 268 -6.83 -12.40 -1.83
CA ARG A 268 -7.97 -11.48 -1.94
C ARG A 268 -9.30 -12.20 -1.95
N ALA A 269 -9.37 -13.36 -2.58
CA ALA A 269 -10.58 -14.17 -2.64
C ALA A 269 -11.08 -14.67 -1.28
N PHE A 270 -10.25 -14.61 -0.25
CA PHE A 270 -10.58 -15.01 1.12
C PHE A 270 -10.68 -13.85 2.10
N LEU A 271 -10.56 -12.60 1.64
CA LEU A 271 -10.79 -11.44 2.51
C LEU A 271 -12.22 -11.45 3.04
N LEU A 272 -12.34 -11.29 4.34
CA LEU A 272 -13.64 -11.17 5.03
C LEU A 272 -14.22 -9.76 4.92
N TYR A 273 -13.39 -8.80 4.65
CA TYR A 273 -13.77 -7.41 4.48
C TYR A 273 -13.19 -6.87 3.16
N PHE A 274 -14.06 -6.33 2.34
CA PHE A 274 -13.72 -5.67 1.09
C PHE A 274 -14.16 -4.22 1.17
N PRO A 275 -13.27 -3.27 1.38
CA PRO A 275 -13.60 -1.89 1.65
C PRO A 275 -14.24 -1.23 0.43
N GLY A 276 -15.40 -0.60 0.62
CA GLY A 276 -16.05 0.23 -0.40
C GLY A 276 -15.62 1.70 -0.36
N ARG A 277 -14.96 2.09 0.74
CA ARG A 277 -14.43 3.44 0.99
C ARG A 277 -13.16 3.36 1.79
N SER A 278 -12.34 4.41 1.69
CA SER A 278 -11.12 4.51 2.48
C SER A 278 -11.42 4.73 3.97
N VAL A 279 -10.67 4.06 4.81
CA VAL A 279 -10.58 4.35 6.25
C VAL A 279 -9.43 5.32 6.44
N ARG A 280 -9.69 6.44 7.12
CA ARG A 280 -8.74 7.53 7.32
C ARG A 280 -8.63 7.74 8.82
N VAL A 281 -7.57 7.19 9.41
CA VAL A 281 -7.40 7.11 10.86
C VAL A 281 -6.34 8.10 11.31
N HIS A 282 -6.67 8.94 12.27
CA HIS A 282 -5.67 9.64 13.05
C HIS A 282 -5.32 8.81 14.30
N ILE A 283 -4.04 8.57 14.49
CA ILE A 283 -3.53 7.86 15.67
C ILE A 283 -2.80 8.89 16.55
N PRO A 284 -3.40 9.33 17.64
CA PRO A 284 -2.91 10.46 18.42
C PRO A 284 -1.88 10.04 19.49
N TRP A 285 -0.83 9.32 19.10
CA TRP A 285 0.27 9.01 20.05
C TRP A 285 0.88 10.27 20.66
N CYS A 286 0.96 11.32 19.83
CA CYS A 286 1.47 12.60 20.29
C CYS A 286 0.59 13.22 21.37
N GLU A 287 -0.71 13.09 21.23
CA GLU A 287 -1.68 13.58 22.21
C GLU A 287 -1.56 12.82 23.51
N ASN A 288 -1.36 11.50 23.43
CA ASN A 288 -1.06 10.67 24.60
C ASN A 288 0.24 11.11 25.28
N ASP A 289 1.28 11.34 24.50
CA ASP A 289 2.57 11.81 25.00
C ASP A 289 2.51 13.22 25.59
N TYR A 290 1.59 14.06 25.12
CA TYR A 290 1.31 15.36 25.73
C TYR A 290 0.45 15.28 27.00
N GLN A 291 -0.01 14.08 27.34
CA GLN A 291 -0.75 13.81 28.57
C GLN A 291 -2.01 14.68 28.72
N ILE A 292 -2.83 14.74 27.67
CA ILE A 292 -4.10 15.47 27.69
C ILE A 292 -5.08 14.78 28.64
N ASP A 293 -5.39 15.40 29.75
CA ASP A 293 -6.30 14.86 30.76
C ASP A 293 -7.76 15.20 30.45
N VAL A 294 -8.47 14.31 29.75
CA VAL A 294 -9.90 14.44 29.45
C VAL A 294 -10.80 14.28 30.68
N GLY A 295 -10.25 14.08 31.88
CA GLY A 295 -10.98 14.20 33.14
C GLY A 295 -11.15 15.65 33.61
N THR A 296 -10.50 16.60 32.93
CA THR A 296 -10.62 18.04 33.19
C THR A 296 -11.37 18.74 32.07
N PRO A 297 -12.08 19.85 32.33
CA PRO A 297 -12.72 20.64 31.28
C PRO A 297 -11.73 21.14 30.22
N GLU A 298 -10.55 21.55 30.62
CA GLU A 298 -9.48 22.06 29.76
C GLU A 298 -8.97 20.97 28.82
N GLY A 299 -8.73 19.78 29.33
CA GLY A 299 -8.29 18.65 28.53
C GLY A 299 -9.37 18.16 27.55
N VAL A 300 -10.64 18.21 27.94
CA VAL A 300 -11.77 17.93 27.04
C VAL A 300 -11.79 18.93 25.87
N GLU A 301 -11.64 20.23 26.15
CA GLU A 301 -11.64 21.25 25.11
C GLU A 301 -10.37 21.16 24.21
N GLU A 302 -9.23 20.78 24.75
CA GLU A 302 -8.03 20.52 23.97
C GLU A 302 -8.23 19.32 23.03
N TYR A 303 -8.80 18.24 23.50
CA TYR A 303 -9.07 17.06 22.69
C TYR A 303 -10.12 17.32 21.59
N LYS A 304 -11.15 18.14 21.88
CA LYS A 304 -12.11 18.60 20.86
C LYS A 304 -11.45 19.38 19.74
N ARG A 305 -10.43 20.20 20.03
CA ARG A 305 -9.65 20.91 19.00
C ARG A 305 -8.90 19.94 18.08
N ILE A 306 -8.40 18.79 18.60
CA ILE A 306 -7.80 17.74 17.79
C ILE A 306 -8.85 17.13 16.85
N MET A 307 -10.05 16.86 17.37
CA MET A 307 -11.17 16.37 16.54
C MET A 307 -11.55 17.35 15.43
N ASP A 308 -11.57 18.65 15.71
CA ASP A 308 -11.86 19.69 14.73
C ASP A 308 -10.83 19.67 13.58
N ARG A 309 -9.53 19.63 13.91
CA ARG A 309 -8.45 19.56 12.93
C ARG A 309 -8.51 18.27 12.10
N ALA A 310 -8.77 17.16 12.76
CA ALA A 310 -8.95 15.87 12.08
C ALA A 310 -10.10 15.92 11.07
N ALA A 311 -11.24 16.44 11.49
CA ALA A 311 -12.42 16.59 10.63
C ALA A 311 -12.16 17.56 9.45
N GLU A 312 -11.43 18.64 9.67
CA GLU A 312 -11.05 19.60 8.62
C GLU A 312 -10.24 18.94 7.51
N LEU A 313 -9.35 18.02 7.83
CA LEU A 313 -8.55 17.25 6.87
C LEU A 313 -9.29 16.06 6.25
N GLY A 314 -10.54 15.80 6.63
CA GLY A 314 -11.31 14.67 6.09
C GLY A 314 -10.99 13.32 6.72
N VAL A 315 -10.37 13.30 7.89
CA VAL A 315 -10.20 12.10 8.73
C VAL A 315 -11.58 11.57 9.11
N THR A 316 -11.73 10.25 9.12
CA THR A 316 -13.01 9.57 9.41
C THR A 316 -13.03 8.87 10.76
N HIS A 317 -11.87 8.43 11.22
CA HIS A 317 -11.71 7.67 12.46
C HIS A 317 -10.56 8.24 13.28
N LEU A 318 -10.71 8.19 14.57
CA LEU A 318 -9.68 8.61 15.53
C LEU A 318 -9.51 7.50 16.57
N LEU A 319 -8.29 7.03 16.73
CA LEU A 319 -7.95 6.14 17.82
C LEU A 319 -7.93 6.97 19.10
N TYR A 320 -8.87 6.72 19.98
CA TYR A 320 -9.02 7.48 21.21
C TYR A 320 -8.05 6.98 22.28
N THR A 321 -6.99 7.75 22.47
CA THR A 321 -5.90 7.44 23.39
C THR A 321 -5.48 8.67 24.20
N PRO A 322 -6.36 9.28 25.00
CA PRO A 322 -5.96 10.40 25.87
C PRO A 322 -4.99 9.86 26.94
N GLY A 323 -3.93 10.61 27.19
CA GLY A 323 -2.99 10.28 28.24
C GLY A 323 -3.49 10.69 29.62
N ASN A 324 -2.96 10.10 30.66
CA ASN A 324 -3.09 10.47 32.07
C ASN A 324 -4.44 11.06 32.52
N SER A 325 -5.52 10.57 31.95
CA SER A 325 -6.86 11.00 32.31
C SER A 325 -7.20 10.57 33.72
N THR A 326 -7.78 11.45 34.51
CA THR A 326 -8.33 11.09 35.82
C THR A 326 -9.45 10.07 35.74
N LEU A 327 -10.11 9.96 34.58
CA LEU A 327 -11.14 8.95 34.30
C LEU A 327 -10.55 7.55 34.07
N SER A 328 -9.29 7.48 33.67
CA SER A 328 -8.63 6.22 33.31
C SER A 328 -7.46 5.85 34.21
N ARG A 329 -7.29 6.51 35.35
CA ARG A 329 -6.28 6.13 36.33
C ARG A 329 -6.47 4.69 36.77
N LEU A 330 -5.51 3.86 36.39
CA LEU A 330 -5.44 2.45 36.74
C LEU A 330 -4.11 2.19 37.41
N GLU A 331 -4.16 2.06 38.74
CA GLU A 331 -2.97 1.85 39.57
C GLU A 331 -2.18 0.60 39.18
N ASP A 332 -2.81 -0.34 38.49
CA ASP A 332 -2.23 -1.64 38.15
C ASP A 332 -1.75 -1.74 36.71
N ASN A 333 -1.73 -0.65 35.96
CA ASN A 333 -1.30 -0.72 34.59
C ASN A 333 0.23 -0.76 34.48
N ALA A 334 0.72 -1.72 33.72
CA ALA A 334 2.14 -1.88 33.47
C ALA A 334 2.61 -1.14 32.20
N ASP A 335 1.68 -0.61 31.42
CA ASP A 335 2.00 0.10 30.19
C ASP A 335 2.16 1.60 30.48
N SER A 336 3.35 2.13 30.26
CA SER A 336 3.70 3.52 30.51
C SER A 336 3.06 4.53 29.54
N TRP A 337 2.28 4.05 28.56
CA TRP A 337 1.68 4.88 27.53
C TRP A 337 0.27 5.38 27.85
N GLY A 338 -0.26 5.03 29.02
CA GLY A 338 -1.58 5.50 29.42
C GLY A 338 -2.73 4.98 28.55
N TRP A 339 -2.61 3.78 28.06
CA TRP A 339 -3.61 3.09 27.21
C TRP A 339 -4.93 2.85 27.89
N GLU A 340 -4.94 3.04 29.17
CA GLU A 340 -6.06 2.91 30.08
C GLU A 340 -6.99 4.10 29.97
N ASN A 341 -7.07 4.64 28.81
CA ASN A 341 -8.10 5.61 28.52
C ASN A 341 -9.50 5.01 28.72
N VAL A 342 -10.50 5.87 28.76
CA VAL A 342 -11.86 5.46 29.16
C VAL A 342 -12.43 4.34 28.31
N LEU A 343 -12.14 4.31 27.02
CA LEU A 343 -12.64 3.24 26.13
C LEU A 343 -11.97 1.90 26.46
N TRP A 344 -10.66 1.90 26.59
CA TRP A 344 -9.90 0.70 26.93
C TRP A 344 -10.18 0.21 28.36
N PHE A 345 -10.34 1.14 29.28
CA PHE A 345 -10.66 0.84 30.67
C PHE A 345 -11.86 -0.09 30.82
N GLY A 346 -12.94 0.16 30.08
CA GLY A 346 -14.13 -0.68 30.11
C GLY A 346 -13.85 -2.12 29.69
N LEU A 347 -12.92 -2.38 28.77
CA LEU A 347 -12.58 -3.71 28.31
C LEU A 347 -11.49 -4.38 29.16
N GLY A 348 -10.39 -3.67 29.45
CA GLY A 348 -9.24 -4.24 30.11
C GLY A 348 -9.43 -4.46 31.61
N GLN A 349 -9.38 -3.39 32.35
CA GLN A 349 -9.29 -3.45 33.81
C GLN A 349 -10.60 -3.84 34.47
N LYS A 350 -11.70 -3.26 34.05
CA LYS A 350 -13.04 -3.57 34.59
C LYS A 350 -13.45 -5.01 34.35
N ILE A 351 -13.12 -5.54 33.17
CA ILE A 351 -13.40 -6.96 32.87
C ILE A 351 -12.58 -7.86 33.80
N ARG A 352 -11.28 -7.58 33.98
CA ARG A 352 -10.42 -8.32 34.86
C ARG A 352 -10.96 -8.37 36.29
N LYS A 353 -11.38 -7.22 36.82
CA LYS A 353 -11.95 -7.10 38.14
C LYS A 353 -13.42 -7.55 38.22
N GLY A 354 -14.09 -7.79 37.10
CA GLY A 354 -15.50 -8.14 37.05
C GLY A 354 -16.45 -7.00 37.41
N GLU A 355 -15.95 -5.76 37.44
CA GLU A 355 -16.71 -4.61 37.94
C GLU A 355 -17.59 -3.97 36.85
N TRP A 356 -17.14 -3.93 35.60
CA TRP A 356 -17.86 -3.28 34.51
C TRP A 356 -18.35 -4.26 33.46
N ASP A 357 -19.61 -4.09 33.04
CA ASP A 357 -20.22 -4.87 31.97
C ASP A 357 -20.92 -3.90 30.99
N PRO A 358 -20.49 -3.84 29.70
CA PRO A 358 -21.09 -2.93 28.71
C PRO A 358 -22.58 -3.17 28.45
N ARG A 359 -23.14 -4.27 28.92
CA ARG A 359 -24.57 -4.54 28.83
C ARG A 359 -25.40 -3.98 29.99
N ARG A 360 -24.76 -3.67 31.10
CA ARG A 360 -25.40 -3.28 32.34
C ARG A 360 -25.01 -1.88 32.79
N ASP A 361 -23.72 -1.55 32.64
CA ASP A 361 -23.15 -0.36 33.20
C ASP A 361 -23.22 0.82 32.21
N GLU A 362 -23.49 2.01 32.69
CA GLU A 362 -23.58 3.23 31.90
C GLU A 362 -22.20 3.73 31.44
N VAL A 363 -22.17 4.38 30.29
CA VAL A 363 -20.97 5.06 29.80
C VAL A 363 -20.72 6.31 30.64
N PRO A 364 -19.51 6.54 31.17
CA PRO A 364 -19.20 7.74 31.92
C PRO A 364 -19.52 9.03 31.14
N ALA A 365 -20.05 10.04 31.86
CA ALA A 365 -20.53 11.26 31.20
C ALA A 365 -19.47 11.99 30.38
N GLY A 366 -18.21 12.03 30.86
CA GLY A 366 -17.11 12.61 30.11
C GLY A 366 -16.83 11.90 28.79
N LEU A 367 -16.84 10.55 28.80
CA LEU A 367 -16.67 9.76 27.59
C LEU A 367 -17.86 9.96 26.63
N ARG A 368 -19.08 10.02 27.15
CA ARG A 368 -20.28 10.28 26.34
C ARG A 368 -20.16 11.63 25.63
N ALA A 369 -19.73 12.67 26.33
CA ALA A 369 -19.52 13.99 25.74
C ALA A 369 -18.48 13.97 24.59
N MET A 370 -17.43 13.18 24.73
CA MET A 370 -16.39 13.03 23.68
C MET A 370 -16.95 12.28 22.48
N LEU A 371 -17.69 11.19 22.70
CA LEU A 371 -18.32 10.41 21.63
C LEU A 371 -19.36 11.26 20.87
N ASP A 372 -20.18 12.02 21.57
CA ASP A 372 -21.20 12.89 20.96
C ASP A 372 -20.55 14.03 20.17
N TYR A 373 -19.47 14.62 20.69
CA TYR A 373 -18.72 15.65 19.96
C TYR A 373 -18.07 15.10 18.69
N ALA A 374 -17.41 13.95 18.76
CA ALA A 374 -16.85 13.26 17.60
C ALA A 374 -17.93 12.98 16.54
N ALA A 375 -19.09 12.46 16.97
CA ALA A 375 -20.22 12.21 16.09
C ALA A 375 -20.73 13.49 15.42
N SER A 376 -20.76 14.63 16.12
CA SER A 376 -21.15 15.95 15.57
C SER A 376 -20.21 16.42 14.45
N LYS A 377 -18.96 15.93 14.43
CA LYS A 377 -17.94 16.19 13.40
C LYS A 377 -17.87 15.09 12.34
N ASN A 378 -18.77 14.11 12.34
CA ASN A 378 -18.71 12.89 11.52
C ASN A 378 -17.44 12.06 11.74
N LEU A 379 -16.84 12.17 12.90
CA LEU A 379 -15.73 11.32 13.34
C LEU A 379 -16.24 10.13 14.13
N LYS A 380 -15.56 9.01 14.02
CA LYS A 380 -15.80 7.80 14.78
C LYS A 380 -14.61 7.51 15.66
N LEU A 381 -14.84 7.20 16.92
CA LEU A 381 -13.79 6.83 17.85
C LEU A 381 -13.57 5.31 17.83
N MET A 382 -12.30 4.89 17.86
CA MET A 382 -11.88 3.51 17.97
C MET A 382 -11.30 3.27 19.36
N ALA A 383 -11.46 2.05 19.88
CA ALA A 383 -10.86 1.64 21.16
C ALA A 383 -9.56 0.88 20.93
N TYR A 384 -8.66 0.98 21.89
CA TYR A 384 -7.44 0.19 21.93
C TYR A 384 -7.67 -1.12 22.69
N ALA A 385 -7.17 -2.22 22.18
CA ALA A 385 -7.41 -3.53 22.79
C ALA A 385 -6.22 -4.49 22.66
N TYR A 386 -5.98 -5.26 23.75
CA TYR A 386 -5.04 -6.39 23.75
C TYR A 386 -5.81 -7.71 23.55
N PRO A 387 -5.71 -8.36 22.40
CA PRO A 387 -6.51 -9.55 22.11
C PRO A 387 -6.24 -10.72 23.05
N SER A 388 -5.01 -10.87 23.51
CA SER A 388 -4.61 -11.91 24.46
C SER A 388 -4.86 -11.55 25.92
N LEU A 389 -5.39 -10.37 26.19
CA LEU A 389 -5.73 -9.88 27.54
C LEU A 389 -4.66 -10.21 28.59
N PRO A 390 -3.48 -9.58 28.55
CA PRO A 390 -2.38 -9.89 29.47
C PRO A 390 -2.76 -9.71 30.93
N PHE A 391 -3.76 -8.89 31.25
CA PHE A 391 -4.26 -8.65 32.60
C PHE A 391 -5.31 -9.66 33.05
N LEU A 392 -5.81 -10.51 32.15
CA LEU A 392 -6.79 -11.53 32.51
C LEU A 392 -6.09 -12.69 33.24
N GLN A 393 -6.39 -12.83 34.50
CA GLN A 393 -5.84 -13.89 35.36
C GLN A 393 -6.89 -14.96 35.68
N ASP A 394 -7.64 -15.42 34.68
CA ASP A 394 -8.56 -16.53 34.83
C ASP A 394 -7.81 -17.84 34.57
N PRO A 395 -7.68 -18.76 35.60
CA PRO A 395 -6.99 -20.03 35.43
C PRO A 395 -7.54 -20.90 34.31
N ALA A 396 -8.83 -20.79 34.00
CA ALA A 396 -9.46 -21.55 32.93
C ALA A 396 -8.99 -21.11 31.50
N TRP A 397 -8.50 -19.87 31.36
CA TRP A 397 -8.10 -19.31 30.10
C TRP A 397 -6.64 -18.86 30.02
N THR A 398 -5.92 -18.88 31.11
CA THR A 398 -4.52 -18.45 31.13
C THR A 398 -3.63 -19.46 30.42
N ALA A 399 -3.08 -19.09 29.30
CA ALA A 399 -2.11 -19.86 28.53
C ALA A 399 -0.72 -19.79 29.13
N TRP A 400 -0.35 -18.61 29.61
CA TRP A 400 0.94 -18.33 30.20
C TRP A 400 0.78 -17.29 31.32
N ALA A 401 1.30 -17.61 32.47
CA ALA A 401 1.35 -16.70 33.61
C ALA A 401 2.80 -16.24 33.80
N GLY A 402 3.07 -15.01 33.45
CA GLY A 402 4.36 -14.38 33.72
C GLY A 402 4.51 -13.95 35.18
N PRO A 403 5.65 -13.34 35.53
CA PRO A 403 5.93 -12.90 36.91
C PRO A 403 4.96 -11.82 37.39
N ASN A 404 4.26 -11.13 36.49
CA ASN A 404 3.23 -10.16 36.83
C ASN A 404 2.02 -10.29 35.86
N ALA A 405 0.93 -9.61 36.19
CA ALA A 405 -0.30 -9.66 35.40
C ALA A 405 -0.10 -9.18 33.94
N ALA A 406 0.76 -8.20 33.73
CA ALA A 406 1.03 -7.63 32.40
C ALA A 406 1.70 -8.61 31.44
N THR A 407 2.37 -9.64 31.97
CA THR A 407 3.05 -10.67 31.18
C THR A 407 2.23 -11.95 31.02
N SER A 408 1.02 -12.01 31.60
CA SER A 408 0.11 -13.15 31.40
C SER A 408 -0.59 -13.05 30.04
N SER A 409 -1.03 -14.19 29.51
CA SER A 409 -1.70 -14.25 28.22
C SER A 409 -2.84 -15.28 28.25
N ALA A 410 -3.99 -14.94 27.69
CA ALA A 410 -5.09 -15.85 27.53
C ALA A 410 -4.87 -16.81 26.36
N ASP A 411 -5.38 -18.04 26.48
CA ASP A 411 -5.37 -19.02 25.38
C ASP A 411 -6.49 -18.72 24.38
N THR A 412 -6.13 -18.04 23.30
CA THR A 412 -7.05 -17.69 22.22
C THR A 412 -7.55 -18.91 21.44
N GLY A 413 -6.94 -20.09 21.61
CA GLY A 413 -7.38 -21.35 21.00
C GLY A 413 -8.61 -21.95 21.69
N LEU A 414 -8.96 -21.51 22.91
CA LEU A 414 -10.11 -22.03 23.64
C LEU A 414 -11.42 -21.40 23.16
N ARG A 415 -12.37 -22.24 22.75
CA ARG A 415 -13.68 -21.79 22.24
C ARG A 415 -14.44 -20.94 23.25
N SER A 416 -14.42 -21.31 24.53
CA SER A 416 -15.09 -20.58 25.61
C SER A 416 -14.52 -19.15 25.78
N PHE A 417 -13.22 -18.97 25.66
CA PHE A 417 -12.58 -17.65 25.65
C PHE A 417 -12.99 -16.84 24.42
N GLN A 418 -12.95 -17.45 23.22
CA GLN A 418 -13.33 -16.77 21.98
C GLN A 418 -14.75 -16.24 22.03
N ASP A 419 -15.72 -17.06 22.50
CA ASP A 419 -17.14 -16.69 22.59
C ASP A 419 -17.36 -15.56 23.61
N TRP A 420 -16.69 -15.64 24.76
CA TRP A 420 -16.76 -14.62 25.80
C TRP A 420 -16.17 -13.29 25.29
N TRP A 421 -14.96 -13.34 24.68
CA TRP A 421 -14.26 -12.14 24.21
C TRP A 421 -15.04 -11.44 23.08
N LEU A 422 -15.50 -12.18 22.09
CA LEU A 422 -16.32 -11.65 21.01
C LEU A 422 -17.58 -10.96 21.54
N ASN A 423 -18.27 -11.58 22.49
CA ASN A 423 -19.43 -10.98 23.13
C ASN A 423 -19.10 -9.65 23.85
N LYS A 424 -17.94 -9.58 24.51
CA LYS A 424 -17.48 -8.35 25.16
C LYS A 424 -17.18 -7.24 24.17
N LEU A 425 -16.45 -7.56 23.09
CA LEU A 425 -16.15 -6.59 22.01
C LEU A 425 -17.44 -6.02 21.40
N LEU A 426 -18.37 -6.88 21.00
CA LEU A 426 -19.65 -6.47 20.41
C LEU A 426 -20.52 -5.69 21.42
N GLY A 427 -20.55 -6.12 22.67
CA GLY A 427 -21.27 -5.43 23.74
C GLY A 427 -20.74 -4.03 24.00
N PHE A 428 -19.42 -3.85 24.03
CA PHE A 428 -18.77 -2.56 24.20
C PHE A 428 -19.07 -1.61 23.03
N MET A 429 -18.91 -2.06 21.79
CA MET A 429 -19.27 -1.27 20.61
C MET A 429 -20.73 -0.81 20.64
N LYS A 430 -21.64 -1.72 20.99
CA LYS A 430 -23.07 -1.42 21.08
C LYS A 430 -23.38 -0.37 22.13
N THR A 431 -22.72 -0.43 23.29
CA THR A 431 -22.98 0.47 24.43
C THR A 431 -22.33 1.84 24.22
N THR A 432 -21.10 1.88 23.73
CA THR A 432 -20.33 3.12 23.58
C THR A 432 -20.52 3.82 22.23
N GLY A 433 -20.85 3.07 21.18
CA GLY A 433 -20.82 3.55 19.80
C GLY A 433 -19.41 3.57 19.19
N ALA A 434 -18.43 2.92 19.85
CA ALA A 434 -17.09 2.76 19.28
C ALA A 434 -17.14 2.09 17.91
N ALA A 435 -16.36 2.59 16.96
CA ALA A 435 -16.39 2.14 15.56
C ALA A 435 -15.51 0.92 15.29
N GLY A 436 -14.76 0.48 16.26
CA GLY A 436 -13.85 -0.65 16.10
C GLY A 436 -12.69 -0.63 17.08
N TYR A 437 -11.65 -1.36 16.73
CA TYR A 437 -10.54 -1.63 17.64
C TYR A 437 -9.20 -1.51 16.94
N SER A 438 -8.21 -0.97 17.68
CA SER A 438 -6.80 -1.15 17.42
C SER A 438 -6.31 -2.30 18.30
N PHE A 439 -6.03 -3.45 17.70
CA PHE A 439 -5.53 -4.63 18.41
C PHE A 439 -4.01 -4.63 18.42
N ASP A 440 -3.45 -4.61 19.62
CA ASP A 440 -2.01 -4.65 19.82
C ASP A 440 -1.58 -5.86 20.64
N HIS A 441 -0.26 -6.17 20.63
CA HIS A 441 0.33 -7.29 21.36
C HIS A 441 -0.46 -8.60 21.20
N TRP A 442 -0.86 -8.91 19.98
CA TRP A 442 -1.57 -10.16 19.68
C TRP A 442 -0.57 -11.31 19.59
N TRP A 443 -0.25 -11.89 20.71
CA TRP A 443 0.68 -12.99 20.82
C TRP A 443 -0.01 -14.33 20.69
N ILE A 444 0.58 -15.25 19.93
CA ILE A 444 0.31 -16.65 20.05
C ILE A 444 1.19 -17.17 21.17
N ALA A 445 0.58 -17.66 22.24
CA ALA A 445 1.30 -18.16 23.39
C ALA A 445 2.18 -19.35 23.01
N LEU A 446 3.34 -19.41 23.67
CA LEU A 446 4.29 -20.48 23.47
C LEU A 446 3.86 -21.71 24.28
N ASP A 447 4.16 -22.86 23.85
CA ASP A 447 4.34 -24.21 24.43
C ASP A 447 3.46 -24.71 25.62
N LYS A 448 2.57 -23.95 26.24
CA LYS A 448 1.71 -24.38 27.36
C LYS A 448 0.22 -24.18 27.15
N ALA A 449 -0.15 -23.83 25.95
CA ALA A 449 -1.50 -23.52 25.53
C ALA A 449 -2.00 -24.53 24.48
N SER A 450 -3.14 -24.23 23.90
CA SER A 450 -3.62 -24.86 22.66
C SER A 450 -2.55 -24.79 21.55
N SER A 451 -2.66 -25.63 20.53
CA SER A 451 -1.75 -25.57 19.38
C SER A 451 -1.67 -24.14 18.81
N LYS A 452 -0.56 -23.81 18.17
CA LYS A 452 -0.40 -22.49 17.50
C LYS A 452 -1.48 -22.28 16.43
N TYR A 453 -1.85 -23.35 15.73
CA TYR A 453 -2.97 -23.30 14.79
C TYR A 453 -4.28 -22.98 15.50
N ALA A 454 -4.60 -23.65 16.60
CA ALA A 454 -5.84 -23.41 17.34
C ALA A 454 -5.95 -21.97 17.84
N GLN A 455 -4.84 -21.40 18.33
CA GLN A 455 -4.80 -20.00 18.75
C GLN A 455 -4.98 -19.03 17.57
N TRP A 456 -4.30 -19.26 16.45
CA TRP A 456 -4.48 -18.48 15.23
C TRP A 456 -5.92 -18.59 14.70
N TYR A 457 -6.46 -19.81 14.66
CA TYR A 457 -7.84 -20.07 14.27
C TYR A 457 -8.83 -19.34 15.19
N GLY A 458 -8.58 -19.31 16.47
CA GLY A 458 -9.37 -18.58 17.46
C GLY A 458 -9.39 -17.07 17.20
N CYS A 459 -8.23 -16.50 16.92
CA CYS A 459 -8.10 -15.09 16.52
C CYS A 459 -8.91 -14.79 15.23
N ARG A 460 -8.76 -15.63 14.22
CA ARG A 460 -9.51 -15.54 12.98
C ARG A 460 -11.01 -15.62 13.23
N ARG A 461 -11.46 -16.55 14.06
CA ARG A 461 -12.86 -16.73 14.41
C ARG A 461 -13.45 -15.50 15.13
N ILE A 462 -12.69 -14.87 16.03
CA ILE A 462 -13.11 -13.63 16.68
C ILE A 462 -13.31 -12.53 15.63
N LEU A 463 -12.37 -12.36 14.69
CA LEU A 463 -12.47 -11.37 13.62
C LEU A 463 -13.64 -11.67 12.66
N GLU A 464 -13.86 -12.94 12.31
CA GLU A 464 -15.03 -13.38 11.51
C GLU A 464 -16.33 -13.06 12.22
N GLY A 465 -16.41 -13.32 13.53
CA GLY A 465 -17.56 -12.98 14.35
C GLY A 465 -17.80 -11.48 14.42
N LEU A 466 -16.75 -10.70 14.62
CA LEU A 466 -16.82 -9.24 14.63
C LEU A 466 -17.35 -8.70 13.29
N ARG A 467 -16.82 -9.21 12.17
CA ARG A 467 -17.29 -8.81 10.82
C ARG A 467 -18.72 -9.22 10.52
N ARG A 468 -19.17 -10.39 10.99
CA ARG A 468 -20.53 -10.86 10.82
C ARG A 468 -21.54 -9.96 11.55
N ASP A 469 -21.23 -9.59 12.79
CA ASP A 469 -22.16 -8.93 13.70
C ASP A 469 -21.96 -7.40 13.74
N ALA A 470 -20.80 -6.89 13.32
CA ALA A 470 -20.44 -5.48 13.16
C ALA A 470 -19.61 -5.28 11.87
N PHE A 471 -20.27 -5.42 10.71
CA PHE A 471 -19.61 -5.45 9.40
C PHE A 471 -18.72 -4.23 9.13
N ASP A 472 -19.15 -3.04 9.54
CA ASP A 472 -18.43 -1.77 9.33
C ASP A 472 -17.35 -1.50 10.38
N ALA A 473 -17.11 -2.43 11.32
CA ALA A 473 -16.09 -2.25 12.34
C ALA A 473 -14.70 -2.05 11.69
N VAL A 474 -13.98 -1.02 12.11
CA VAL A 474 -12.59 -0.83 11.72
C VAL A 474 -11.71 -1.69 12.64
N VAL A 475 -10.89 -2.52 12.04
CA VAL A 475 -9.93 -3.36 12.75
C VAL A 475 -8.53 -2.95 12.33
N ASP A 476 -7.83 -2.32 13.23
CA ASP A 476 -6.42 -2.03 13.13
C ASP A 476 -5.63 -3.16 13.81
N GLY A 477 -4.84 -3.86 13.05
CA GLY A 477 -4.02 -4.95 13.53
C GLY A 477 -2.58 -4.51 13.74
N ARG A 478 -2.25 -4.11 14.96
CA ARG A 478 -0.89 -3.73 15.35
C ARG A 478 -0.05 -4.95 15.64
N GLN A 479 1.25 -4.85 15.54
CA GLN A 479 2.27 -5.86 15.88
C GLN A 479 1.90 -7.36 15.66
N GLN A 480 2.76 -8.27 15.82
CA GLN A 480 2.64 -9.74 16.00
C GLN A 480 2.17 -10.62 14.84
N TYR A 481 1.29 -10.19 14.00
CA TYR A 481 0.78 -10.96 12.87
C TYR A 481 1.75 -10.98 11.69
N GLN A 482 2.85 -10.33 11.81
CA GLN A 482 3.89 -10.27 10.77
C GLN A 482 4.51 -11.63 10.48
N GLY A 483 4.37 -12.58 11.41
CA GLY A 483 4.79 -13.96 11.24
C GLY A 483 3.85 -14.84 10.41
N PHE A 484 2.63 -14.39 10.12
CA PHE A 484 1.59 -15.20 9.47
C PHE A 484 1.41 -14.90 7.97
N GLY A 485 2.26 -14.04 7.40
CA GLY A 485 2.20 -13.70 5.99
C GLY A 485 0.85 -13.16 5.56
N PRO A 486 0.29 -13.66 4.45
CA PRO A 486 -0.98 -13.16 3.92
C PRO A 486 -2.19 -13.48 4.81
N TRP A 487 -2.07 -14.43 5.74
CA TRP A 487 -3.19 -14.90 6.57
C TRP A 487 -3.33 -14.16 7.90
N THR A 488 -2.67 -13.05 8.02
CA THR A 488 -2.63 -12.27 9.26
C THR A 488 -3.97 -11.64 9.58
N TRP A 489 -4.58 -10.92 8.65
CA TRP A 489 -5.74 -10.06 8.92
C TRP A 489 -6.82 -10.17 7.86
N LEU A 490 -7.30 -11.37 7.58
CA LEU A 490 -8.37 -11.57 6.59
C LEU A 490 -9.66 -10.78 6.90
N ALA A 491 -9.91 -10.51 8.18
CA ALA A 491 -11.04 -9.70 8.62
C ALA A 491 -10.64 -8.26 8.98
N GLY A 492 -9.36 -7.97 9.02
CA GLY A 492 -8.82 -6.68 9.41
C GLY A 492 -8.97 -5.63 8.32
N THR A 493 -8.96 -4.39 8.74
CA THR A 493 -8.95 -3.27 7.82
C THR A 493 -7.53 -3.08 7.30
N TYR A 494 -6.54 -3.17 8.18
CA TYR A 494 -5.13 -3.14 7.82
C TYR A 494 -4.24 -3.66 8.95
N PRO A 495 -3.09 -4.27 8.64
CA PRO A 495 -2.05 -4.49 9.61
C PRO A 495 -1.29 -3.17 9.81
N HIS A 496 -1.23 -2.69 11.02
CA HIS A 496 -0.49 -1.52 11.36
C HIS A 496 1.01 -1.88 11.50
N PRO A 497 1.90 -1.39 10.65
CA PRO A 497 3.31 -1.60 10.89
C PRO A 497 3.72 -0.70 12.06
N SER A 498 4.06 -1.29 13.17
CA SER A 498 4.46 -0.65 14.44
C SER A 498 5.65 0.31 14.35
N LEU A 499 6.08 0.65 13.17
CA LEU A 499 7.40 1.22 12.97
C LEU A 499 7.39 2.65 12.46
N THR A 500 6.22 3.25 12.24
CA THR A 500 6.12 4.59 11.69
C THR A 500 5.25 5.52 12.49
N ASP A 501 4.47 5.00 13.42
CA ASP A 501 3.55 5.80 14.24
C ASP A 501 4.03 6.00 15.69
N GLU A 502 4.71 5.01 16.25
CA GLU A 502 5.20 5.08 17.63
C GLU A 502 6.54 5.77 17.75
N GLN A 503 7.22 5.91 16.63
CA GLN A 503 8.54 6.44 16.66
C GLN A 503 8.57 7.78 15.96
N PRO A 504 8.84 8.83 16.68
CA PRO A 504 9.08 10.13 16.10
C PRO A 504 10.15 9.93 15.05
N GLU A 505 9.78 10.27 13.85
CA GLU A 505 10.65 10.07 12.74
C GLU A 505 11.86 10.96 12.87
N SER A 506 12.97 10.35 13.11
CA SER A 506 14.32 10.87 12.90
C SER A 506 14.59 12.33 13.28
N PHE A 507 14.11 12.77 14.40
CA PHE A 507 14.45 14.08 14.92
C PHE A 507 15.97 14.30 15.12
N LYS A 508 16.77 13.24 15.05
CA LYS A 508 18.25 13.31 15.07
C LYS A 508 18.87 13.15 13.68
N ALA A 509 18.13 12.70 12.69
CA ALA A 509 18.62 12.56 11.33
C ALA A 509 18.38 13.85 10.55
N PHE A 510 19.40 14.29 9.86
CA PHE A 510 19.33 15.57 9.23
C PHE A 510 20.16 15.65 7.94
N PRO A 511 19.65 16.26 6.90
CA PRO A 511 18.30 16.76 6.74
C PRO A 511 17.33 15.61 6.61
N ASP A 512 16.13 15.88 7.03
CA ASP A 512 15.08 14.91 6.89
C ASP A 512 14.47 14.95 5.51
N LEU A 513 14.57 13.87 4.81
CA LEU A 513 13.99 13.71 3.49
C LEU A 513 12.69 12.92 3.58
N HIS A 514 11.60 13.60 3.77
CA HIS A 514 10.28 13.00 3.92
C HIS A 514 9.92 12.08 2.75
N THR A 515 10.30 12.48 1.54
CA THR A 515 10.11 11.64 0.34
C THR A 515 10.88 10.32 0.40
N ASP A 516 12.04 10.30 1.02
CA ASP A 516 12.83 9.06 1.16
C ASP A 516 12.19 8.10 2.16
N ARG A 517 11.57 8.60 3.23
CA ARG A 517 10.81 7.75 4.16
C ARG A 517 9.58 7.16 3.48
N VAL A 518 8.87 7.95 2.71
CA VAL A 518 7.73 7.47 1.93
C VAL A 518 8.18 6.45 0.89
N SER A 519 9.35 6.61 0.29
CA SER A 519 9.94 5.61 -0.60
C SER A 519 10.27 4.32 0.14
N ALA A 520 10.77 4.39 1.37
CA ALA A 520 10.98 3.20 2.21
C ALA A 520 9.68 2.48 2.53
N ASN A 521 8.58 3.19 2.77
CA ASN A 521 7.25 2.60 2.93
C ASN A 521 6.79 1.90 1.64
N ARG A 522 7.02 2.48 0.46
CA ARG A 522 6.73 1.80 -0.82
C ARG A 522 7.62 0.59 -1.07
N GLN A 523 8.89 0.62 -0.66
CA GLN A 523 9.76 -0.57 -0.70
C GLN A 523 9.20 -1.69 0.17
N ARG A 524 8.69 -1.35 1.35
CA ARG A 524 8.01 -2.28 2.23
C ARG A 524 6.74 -2.83 1.59
N PHE A 525 5.92 -1.99 0.96
CA PHE A 525 4.77 -2.42 0.19
C PHE A 525 5.18 -3.41 -0.92
N ALA A 526 6.19 -3.10 -1.71
CA ALA A 526 6.70 -3.99 -2.74
C ALA A 526 7.21 -5.32 -2.15
N ALA A 527 7.92 -5.28 -1.02
CA ALA A 527 8.36 -6.49 -0.33
C ALA A 527 7.16 -7.31 0.17
N TRP A 528 6.12 -6.67 0.69
CA TRP A 528 4.91 -7.36 1.16
C TRP A 528 4.09 -7.95 0.03
N THR A 529 4.13 -7.35 -1.15
CA THR A 529 3.42 -7.86 -2.34
C THR A 529 4.20 -8.94 -3.05
N TYR A 530 5.52 -8.75 -3.23
CA TYR A 530 6.33 -9.60 -4.11
C TYR A 530 7.28 -10.56 -3.40
N ARG A 531 7.42 -10.45 -2.09
CA ARG A 531 8.22 -11.42 -1.34
C ARG A 531 7.37 -12.57 -0.85
N VAL A 532 8.02 -13.71 -0.83
CA VAL A 532 7.44 -15.00 -0.46
C VAL A 532 6.84 -15.09 0.95
N GLU A 533 7.09 -14.09 1.80
CA GLU A 533 6.60 -14.10 3.19
C GLU A 533 5.33 -13.29 3.43
N ARG A 534 4.90 -12.46 2.48
CA ARG A 534 3.83 -11.49 2.76
C ARG A 534 2.61 -11.61 1.86
N LEU A 535 2.73 -11.37 0.56
CA LEU A 535 1.63 -11.46 -0.41
C LEU A 535 0.35 -10.74 0.02
N THR A 536 0.48 -9.52 0.54
CA THR A 536 -0.64 -8.77 1.13
C THR A 536 -1.41 -8.00 0.06
N PRO A 537 -2.74 -8.17 -0.04
CA PRO A 537 -3.57 -7.40 -0.96
C PRO A 537 -3.61 -5.90 -0.63
N PRO A 538 -3.74 -5.02 -1.64
CA PRO A 538 -3.82 -3.57 -1.43
C PRO A 538 -4.96 -3.13 -0.50
N GLU A 539 -6.05 -3.90 -0.44
CA GLU A 539 -7.22 -3.64 0.38
C GLU A 539 -6.94 -3.63 1.89
N ILE A 540 -5.92 -4.36 2.32
CA ILE A 540 -5.53 -4.44 3.73
C ILE A 540 -4.12 -3.91 3.98
N MET A 541 -3.51 -3.22 3.02
CA MET A 541 -2.24 -2.53 3.21
C MET A 541 -2.44 -1.20 3.94
N PRO A 542 -1.59 -0.85 4.90
CA PRO A 542 -1.60 0.47 5.52
C PRO A 542 -0.87 1.50 4.66
N GLY A 543 -1.46 2.68 4.50
CA GLY A 543 -0.84 3.83 3.89
C GLY A 543 -0.54 4.90 4.95
N PHE A 544 0.69 5.37 5.01
CA PHE A 544 1.12 6.34 6.01
C PHE A 544 1.30 7.73 5.40
N ILE A 545 0.64 8.70 6.01
CA ILE A 545 0.85 10.12 5.78
C ILE A 545 1.32 10.66 7.12
N THR A 546 2.62 10.61 7.32
CA THR A 546 3.24 10.99 8.59
C THR A 546 3.90 12.35 8.47
N HIS A 547 3.95 13.05 9.58
CA HIS A 547 4.81 14.21 9.77
C HIS A 547 5.88 13.90 10.81
N GLN A 548 6.79 14.82 10.96
CA GLN A 548 7.88 14.72 11.90
C GLN A 548 7.45 15.28 13.25
N SER A 549 7.76 14.54 14.29
CA SER A 549 7.73 15.04 15.65
C SER A 549 9.00 14.62 16.37
N GLU A 550 9.48 15.44 17.27
CA GLU A 550 10.64 15.12 18.09
C GLU A 550 10.19 14.47 19.40
N ARG A 551 10.73 13.30 19.69
CA ARG A 551 10.56 12.66 20.99
C ARG A 551 11.68 13.10 21.94
N ASN A 552 11.33 13.40 23.17
CA ASN A 552 12.32 13.71 24.19
C ASN A 552 13.24 12.52 24.45
N ASP A 553 14.54 12.80 24.68
CA ASP A 553 15.53 11.78 25.03
C ASP A 553 15.14 11.01 26.30
N ASP A 554 14.37 11.62 27.18
CA ASP A 554 13.86 11.01 28.43
C ASP A 554 12.66 10.08 28.23
N LYS A 555 12.21 9.90 26.99
CA LYS A 555 11.07 9.06 26.58
C LYS A 555 9.70 9.45 27.15
N GLU A 556 9.58 10.63 27.70
CA GLU A 556 8.38 11.00 28.45
C GLU A 556 7.37 11.80 27.64
N VAL A 557 7.81 12.66 26.69
CA VAL A 557 6.93 13.56 25.95
C VAL A 557 7.40 13.80 24.51
N MET A 558 6.47 13.76 23.59
CA MET A 558 6.67 14.23 22.21
C MET A 558 6.74 15.76 22.18
N ARG A 559 7.81 16.30 21.65
CA ARG A 559 8.01 17.75 21.60
C ARG A 559 7.72 18.28 20.20
N ARG A 560 6.48 18.67 19.99
CA ARG A 560 6.04 19.30 18.75
C ARG A 560 6.41 20.75 18.62
N ASP A 561 6.77 21.40 19.71
CA ASP A 561 7.38 22.72 19.71
C ASP A 561 8.68 22.78 18.89
N ARG A 562 9.23 21.62 18.56
CA ARG A 562 10.40 21.48 17.67
C ARG A 562 10.08 20.90 16.31
N PHE A 563 8.85 21.08 15.88
CA PHE A 563 8.39 20.67 14.56
C PHE A 563 9.23 21.36 13.48
N ARG A 564 9.72 20.56 12.52
CA ARG A 564 10.61 21.11 11.50
C ARG A 564 9.85 21.69 10.33
N PRO A 565 10.23 22.90 9.85
CA PRO A 565 9.58 23.56 8.72
C PRO A 565 9.39 22.67 7.50
N LYS A 566 10.34 21.75 7.28
CA LYS A 566 10.34 20.86 6.13
C LYS A 566 9.18 19.86 6.12
N ASP A 567 8.62 19.53 7.27
CA ASP A 567 7.49 18.61 7.35
C ASP A 567 6.22 19.21 6.74
N TRP A 568 6.14 20.52 6.72
CA TRP A 568 5.09 21.29 6.05
C TRP A 568 5.49 21.73 4.64
N ASP A 569 6.59 21.21 4.12
CA ASP A 569 6.93 21.38 2.71
C ASP A 569 5.84 20.73 1.87
N VAL A 570 5.18 21.58 1.10
CA VAL A 570 4.06 21.24 0.21
C VAL A 570 4.38 20.03 -0.68
N LEU A 571 5.63 19.79 -0.97
CA LEU A 571 6.07 18.67 -1.80
C LEU A 571 6.20 17.38 -1.00
N GLY A 572 6.67 17.45 0.23
CA GLY A 572 6.87 16.28 1.09
C GLY A 572 5.57 15.58 1.42
N TRP A 573 4.63 16.26 2.04
CA TRP A 573 3.37 15.65 2.44
C TRP A 573 2.42 15.38 1.26
N LYS A 574 2.45 16.17 0.19
CA LYS A 574 1.70 15.88 -1.05
C LYS A 574 2.19 14.60 -1.70
N TYR A 575 3.50 14.43 -1.79
CA TYR A 575 4.10 13.19 -2.26
C TYR A 575 3.70 12.00 -1.37
N SER A 576 3.72 12.20 -0.04
CA SER A 576 3.34 11.17 0.94
C SER A 576 1.89 10.72 0.76
N LEU A 577 0.94 11.67 0.64
CA LEU A 577 -0.46 11.36 0.40
C LEU A 577 -0.67 10.57 -0.90
N LEU A 578 -0.08 11.04 -2.01
CA LEU A 578 -0.21 10.35 -3.30
C LEU A 578 0.45 8.97 -3.28
N SER A 579 1.55 8.82 -2.56
CA SER A 579 2.18 7.51 -2.33
C SER A 579 1.27 6.58 -1.52
N SER A 580 0.62 7.09 -0.47
CA SER A 580 -0.36 6.32 0.30
C SER A 580 -1.52 5.85 -0.57
N ILE A 581 -2.11 6.74 -1.36
CA ILE A 581 -3.21 6.40 -2.28
C ILE A 581 -2.78 5.37 -3.31
N GLY A 582 -1.61 5.55 -3.91
CA GLY A 582 -1.11 4.66 -4.96
C GLY A 582 -0.50 3.34 -4.48
N THR A 583 -0.49 3.06 -3.18
CA THR A 583 0.00 1.79 -2.62
C THR A 583 -0.98 1.12 -1.68
N ALA A 584 -1.73 1.89 -0.91
CA ALA A 584 -2.65 1.42 0.11
C ALA A 584 -3.92 2.30 0.13
N PRO A 585 -4.73 2.26 -0.92
CA PRO A 585 -5.78 3.24 -1.18
C PRO A 585 -6.91 3.25 -0.16
N PHE A 586 -7.08 2.17 0.61
CA PHE A 586 -8.24 2.00 1.49
C PHE A 586 -7.95 2.24 2.97
N ASN A 587 -6.67 2.39 3.35
CA ASN A 587 -6.28 2.48 4.75
C ASN A 587 -5.22 3.58 4.93
N HIS A 588 -5.66 4.78 5.27
CA HIS A 588 -4.76 5.91 5.46
C HIS A 588 -4.57 6.21 6.95
N VAL A 589 -3.33 6.13 7.41
CA VAL A 589 -2.93 6.62 8.73
C VAL A 589 -2.44 8.06 8.57
N VAL A 590 -3.20 9.01 9.11
CA VAL A 590 -2.99 10.44 8.97
C VAL A 590 -2.41 10.99 10.26
N ASN A 591 -1.10 11.13 10.33
CA ASN A 591 -0.36 11.52 11.53
C ASN A 591 0.33 12.87 11.44
N PHE A 592 -0.15 13.81 10.63
CA PHE A 592 0.44 15.13 10.55
C PHE A 592 -0.46 16.25 11.09
N ILE A 593 -1.32 15.89 12.04
CA ILE A 593 -2.19 16.83 12.75
C ILE A 593 -1.49 17.20 14.05
N PRO A 594 -1.03 18.45 14.24
CA PRO A 594 -0.44 18.89 15.47
C PRO A 594 -1.43 18.83 16.62
N ALA A 595 -1.04 18.23 17.75
CA ALA A 595 -1.92 18.09 18.89
C ALA A 595 -2.14 19.40 19.65
N ARG A 596 -1.05 20.07 20.02
CA ARG A 596 -1.08 21.22 20.94
C ARG A 596 -0.77 22.54 20.29
N ASP A 597 -0.12 22.55 19.14
CA ASP A 597 0.29 23.77 18.48
C ASP A 597 -0.69 24.16 17.37
N PRO A 598 -1.65 25.07 17.66
CA PRO A 598 -2.56 25.56 16.64
C PRO A 598 -1.84 26.37 15.56
N GLU A 599 -0.66 26.96 15.85
CA GLU A 599 0.10 27.76 14.90
C GLU A 599 0.75 26.86 13.83
N GLU A 600 1.23 25.68 14.22
CA GLU A 600 1.72 24.67 13.27
C GLU A 600 0.62 24.24 12.28
N PHE A 601 -0.58 23.97 12.77
CA PHE A 601 -1.70 23.60 11.91
C PHE A 601 -2.17 24.77 11.03
N ALA A 602 -2.12 25.98 11.55
CA ALA A 602 -2.43 27.20 10.80
C ALA A 602 -1.41 27.51 9.71
N ALA A 603 -0.18 26.99 9.81
CA ALA A 603 0.82 27.10 8.75
C ALA A 603 0.44 26.30 7.49
N LEU A 604 -0.43 25.30 7.61
CA LEU A 604 -1.05 24.63 6.48
C LEU A 604 -2.16 25.51 5.91
N SER A 605 -2.00 25.98 4.69
CA SER A 605 -2.96 26.88 4.05
C SER A 605 -4.33 26.21 3.83
N ASP A 606 -5.40 27.00 3.72
CA ASP A 606 -6.73 26.46 3.40
C ASP A 606 -6.77 25.77 2.03
N GLU A 607 -5.95 26.24 1.06
CA GLU A 607 -5.80 25.60 -0.23
C GLU A 607 -5.15 24.21 -0.09
N ASP A 608 -4.13 24.08 0.76
CA ASP A 608 -3.46 22.82 1.02
C ASP A 608 -4.38 21.82 1.74
N LYS A 609 -5.13 22.28 2.75
CA LYS A 609 -6.13 21.47 3.46
C LYS A 609 -7.22 20.98 2.49
N ALA A 610 -7.72 21.87 1.62
CA ALA A 610 -8.69 21.53 0.60
C ALA A 610 -8.13 20.53 -0.43
N TRP A 611 -6.87 20.70 -0.83
CA TRP A 611 -6.18 19.79 -1.73
C TRP A 611 -6.03 18.40 -1.10
N PHE A 612 -5.65 18.31 0.17
CA PHE A 612 -5.52 17.07 0.92
C PHE A 612 -6.86 16.32 0.97
N ARG A 613 -7.92 17.02 1.37
CA ARG A 613 -9.28 16.46 1.43
C ARG A 613 -9.78 16.02 0.05
N LYS A 614 -9.55 16.83 -0.99
CA LYS A 614 -9.92 16.49 -2.38
C LYS A 614 -9.34 15.13 -2.78
N TRP A 615 -8.07 14.86 -2.49
CA TRP A 615 -7.44 13.60 -2.89
C TRP A 615 -7.93 12.40 -2.07
N LEU A 616 -8.24 12.59 -0.81
CA LEU A 616 -8.87 11.54 -0.02
C LEU A 616 -10.28 11.21 -0.53
N ASP A 617 -11.09 12.22 -0.87
CA ASP A 617 -12.42 12.00 -1.43
C ASP A 617 -12.34 11.38 -2.83
N TRP A 618 -11.38 11.81 -3.64
CA TRP A 618 -11.08 11.22 -4.95
C TRP A 618 -10.76 9.72 -4.85
N THR A 619 -10.11 9.29 -3.78
CA THR A 619 -9.84 7.86 -3.52
C THR A 619 -11.14 7.06 -3.44
N ASP A 620 -12.12 7.56 -2.70
CA ASP A 620 -13.43 6.90 -2.57
C ASP A 620 -14.20 6.90 -3.91
N GLU A 621 -14.15 7.99 -4.67
CA GLU A 621 -14.78 8.09 -5.99
C GLU A 621 -14.19 7.10 -7.01
N ASN A 622 -12.91 6.79 -6.87
CA ASN A 622 -12.17 5.91 -7.78
C ASN A 622 -11.92 4.49 -7.22
N ALA A 623 -12.60 4.11 -6.12
CA ALA A 623 -12.42 2.84 -5.45
C ALA A 623 -12.48 1.63 -6.40
N ARG A 624 -13.38 1.63 -7.38
CA ARG A 624 -13.52 0.54 -8.36
C ARG A 624 -12.23 0.26 -9.15
N PHE A 625 -11.43 1.30 -9.44
CA PHE A 625 -10.14 1.13 -10.11
C PHE A 625 -9.08 0.71 -9.10
N LEU A 626 -9.08 1.35 -7.93
CA LEU A 626 -8.05 1.15 -6.92
C LEU A 626 -8.06 -0.26 -6.34
N HIS A 627 -9.17 -1.00 -6.40
CA HIS A 627 -9.20 -2.43 -6.13
C HIS A 627 -8.35 -3.27 -7.10
N ALA A 628 -8.06 -2.77 -8.29
CA ALA A 628 -7.20 -3.43 -9.27
C ALA A 628 -5.74 -2.95 -9.19
N LEU A 629 -5.36 -2.27 -8.11
CA LEU A 629 -4.01 -1.72 -7.91
C LEU A 629 -2.95 -2.81 -7.98
N ARG A 630 -1.92 -2.56 -8.77
CA ARG A 630 -0.75 -3.44 -8.93
C ARG A 630 0.52 -2.62 -9.10
N PRO A 631 1.67 -3.09 -8.61
CA PRO A 631 2.95 -2.48 -8.93
C PRO A 631 3.29 -2.63 -10.40
N ILE A 632 3.94 -1.60 -10.95
CA ILE A 632 4.51 -1.56 -12.30
C ILE A 632 5.95 -1.04 -12.22
N ILE A 633 6.75 -1.21 -13.26
CA ILE A 633 8.14 -0.71 -13.40
C ILE A 633 9.13 -1.46 -12.49
N GLY A 634 8.81 -1.76 -11.27
CA GLY A 634 9.67 -2.46 -10.32
C GLY A 634 9.65 -1.83 -8.92
N PRO A 635 10.47 -2.34 -7.99
CA PRO A 635 10.51 -1.83 -6.62
C PRO A 635 11.17 -0.47 -6.54
N PRO A 636 10.80 0.39 -5.58
CA PRO A 636 11.48 1.64 -5.28
C PRO A 636 12.97 1.40 -4.97
N MET A 637 13.83 2.06 -5.70
CA MET A 637 15.30 1.97 -5.53
C MET A 637 15.97 3.29 -5.89
N ALA A 638 17.13 3.55 -5.30
CA ALA A 638 17.97 4.69 -5.70
C ALA A 638 18.29 4.61 -7.20
N GLY A 639 18.30 5.76 -7.86
CA GLY A 639 18.56 5.88 -9.29
C GLY A 639 17.40 5.48 -10.20
N ARG A 640 16.27 4.98 -9.67
CA ARG A 640 15.12 4.51 -10.45
C ARG A 640 13.82 5.21 -10.06
N VAL A 641 12.86 5.17 -10.96
CA VAL A 641 11.44 5.46 -10.69
C VAL A 641 10.71 4.18 -10.36
N ASP A 642 9.68 4.28 -9.57
CA ASP A 642 8.72 3.21 -9.32
C ASP A 642 7.30 3.69 -9.64
N GLY A 643 6.35 2.76 -9.66
CA GLY A 643 4.97 3.10 -9.93
C GLY A 643 4.00 1.98 -9.67
N THR A 644 2.73 2.36 -9.62
CA THR A 644 1.60 1.44 -9.55
C THR A 644 0.54 1.81 -10.57
N ALA A 645 -0.29 0.86 -10.95
CA ALA A 645 -1.42 1.07 -11.83
C ALA A 645 -2.68 0.43 -11.28
N ALA A 646 -3.80 1.11 -11.46
CA ALA A 646 -5.13 0.70 -11.07
C ALA A 646 -6.04 0.81 -12.32
N VAL A 647 -5.91 -0.15 -13.24
CA VAL A 647 -6.57 -0.14 -14.54
C VAL A 647 -7.53 -1.32 -14.64
N VAL A 648 -8.75 -1.04 -15.09
CA VAL A 648 -9.83 -2.01 -15.33
C VAL A 648 -10.31 -1.87 -16.76
N GLU A 649 -10.16 -2.94 -17.53
CA GLU A 649 -10.52 -3.01 -18.96
C GLU A 649 -9.76 -2.01 -19.84
N ASP A 650 -10.37 -0.84 -20.15
CA ASP A 650 -9.82 0.18 -21.06
C ASP A 650 -9.52 1.51 -20.36
N ARG A 651 -9.70 1.58 -19.05
CA ARG A 651 -9.56 2.83 -18.26
C ARG A 651 -8.98 2.59 -16.89
N GLY A 652 -8.25 3.58 -16.37
CA GLY A 652 -7.78 3.58 -15.01
C GLY A 652 -6.72 4.62 -14.72
N ILE A 653 -5.99 4.39 -13.64
CA ILE A 653 -5.06 5.34 -13.06
C ILE A 653 -3.66 4.75 -13.04
N VAL A 654 -2.66 5.56 -13.33
CA VAL A 654 -1.23 5.23 -13.20
C VAL A 654 -0.59 6.22 -12.25
N PHE A 655 0.06 5.72 -11.21
CA PHE A 655 0.85 6.48 -10.26
C PHE A 655 2.32 6.25 -10.55
N LEU A 656 3.09 7.31 -10.63
CA LEU A 656 4.54 7.26 -10.83
C LEU A 656 5.24 8.06 -9.76
N TYR A 657 6.37 7.55 -9.26
CA TYR A 657 7.13 8.16 -8.18
C TYR A 657 8.59 8.28 -8.56
N ASN A 658 9.13 9.46 -8.43
CA ASN A 658 10.56 9.69 -8.54
C ASN A 658 11.12 10.12 -7.18
N PRO A 659 11.65 9.18 -6.36
CA PRO A 659 12.26 9.52 -5.07
C PRO A 659 13.64 10.17 -5.20
N ASN A 660 14.20 10.16 -6.39
CA ASN A 660 15.55 10.66 -6.62
C ASN A 660 15.56 12.20 -6.73
N PRO A 661 16.66 12.85 -6.36
CA PRO A 661 16.75 14.32 -6.48
C PRO A 661 16.71 14.83 -7.92
N GLY A 662 17.24 14.07 -8.88
CA GLY A 662 17.28 14.40 -10.30
C GLY A 662 16.02 13.99 -11.07
N ARG A 663 15.84 14.57 -12.25
CA ARG A 663 14.82 14.13 -13.21
C ARG A 663 15.11 12.71 -13.67
N LYS A 664 14.07 11.88 -13.73
CA LYS A 664 14.14 10.49 -14.19
C LYS A 664 13.04 10.20 -15.19
N GLU A 665 13.28 9.26 -16.06
CA GLU A 665 12.29 8.76 -17.00
C GLU A 665 11.62 7.50 -16.47
N ALA A 666 10.29 7.50 -16.46
CA ALA A 666 9.45 6.34 -16.21
C ALA A 666 8.98 5.77 -17.55
N ARG A 667 9.01 4.45 -17.69
CA ARG A 667 8.53 3.73 -18.87
C ARG A 667 7.56 2.63 -18.47
N PHE A 668 6.44 2.56 -19.17
CA PHE A 668 5.45 1.48 -19.03
C PHE A 668 4.73 1.26 -20.38
N LYS A 669 4.10 0.10 -20.56
CA LYS A 669 3.34 -0.22 -21.76
C LYS A 669 1.84 -0.10 -21.53
N LEU A 670 1.12 0.31 -22.54
CA LEU A 670 -0.34 0.36 -22.55
C LEU A 670 -0.90 -1.03 -22.92
N ASP A 671 -0.74 -2.00 -22.04
CA ASP A 671 -1.06 -3.40 -22.26
C ASP A 671 -1.48 -4.08 -20.93
N PRO A 672 -1.67 -5.42 -20.88
CA PRO A 672 -2.04 -6.12 -19.65
C PRO A 672 -1.07 -5.97 -18.47
N SER A 673 0.17 -5.55 -18.68
CA SER A 673 1.14 -5.32 -17.59
C SER A 673 0.66 -4.24 -16.61
N ILE A 674 -0.10 -3.25 -17.10
CA ILE A 674 -0.75 -2.24 -16.25
C ILE A 674 -2.21 -2.57 -15.94
N GLY A 675 -2.75 -3.69 -16.43
CA GLY A 675 -4.15 -4.09 -16.28
C GLY A 675 -5.05 -3.70 -17.45
N LEU A 676 -4.51 -3.09 -18.50
CA LEU A 676 -5.25 -2.68 -19.70
C LEU A 676 -5.49 -3.88 -20.59
N THR A 677 -6.76 -4.27 -20.78
CA THR A 677 -7.14 -5.45 -21.57
C THR A 677 -7.96 -5.12 -22.81
N LYS A 678 -8.39 -3.88 -22.97
CA LYS A 678 -9.21 -3.37 -24.07
C LYS A 678 -8.71 -2.00 -24.52
N GLY A 679 -9.16 -1.57 -25.68
CA GLY A 679 -8.87 -0.25 -26.26
C GLY A 679 -7.94 -0.34 -27.46
N GLU A 680 -8.21 0.44 -28.52
CA GLU A 680 -7.33 0.55 -29.69
C GLU A 680 -6.52 1.83 -29.63
N THR A 681 -7.19 2.93 -29.35
CA THR A 681 -6.62 4.27 -29.26
C THR A 681 -6.94 4.89 -27.90
N LEU A 682 -5.94 5.44 -27.26
CA LEU A 682 -5.98 5.86 -25.87
C LEU A 682 -5.50 7.31 -25.70
N MET A 683 -5.96 7.93 -24.62
CA MET A 683 -5.53 9.22 -24.13
C MET A 683 -4.99 9.08 -22.70
N ILE A 684 -4.01 9.92 -22.37
CA ILE A 684 -3.43 10.01 -21.03
C ILE A 684 -3.61 11.45 -20.54
N LYS A 685 -4.32 11.61 -19.42
CA LYS A 685 -4.54 12.89 -18.76
C LYS A 685 -3.81 12.93 -17.44
N GLU A 686 -3.05 13.96 -17.23
CA GLU A 686 -2.37 14.20 -15.96
C GLU A 686 -3.37 14.76 -14.92
N LEU A 687 -3.44 14.10 -13.77
CA LEU A 687 -4.24 14.54 -12.63
C LEU A 687 -3.37 15.30 -11.62
N TYR A 688 -2.07 15.03 -11.58
CA TYR A 688 -1.06 15.70 -10.76
C TYR A 688 0.33 15.51 -11.39
N PRO A 689 1.26 16.49 -11.36
CA PRO A 689 1.11 17.85 -10.83
C PRO A 689 0.41 18.85 -11.76
N GLU A 690 0.43 18.67 -13.08
CA GLU A 690 -0.17 19.59 -14.06
C GLU A 690 -1.62 19.15 -14.39
N GLU A 691 -2.54 19.30 -13.43
CA GLU A 691 -3.94 18.85 -13.55
C GLU A 691 -4.58 19.30 -14.87
N GLY A 692 -5.13 18.32 -15.62
CA GLY A 692 -5.83 18.55 -16.89
C GLY A 692 -4.94 18.56 -18.13
N ARG A 693 -3.62 18.42 -18.00
CA ARG A 693 -2.72 18.28 -19.14
C ARG A 693 -2.92 16.91 -19.81
N LEU A 694 -3.15 16.89 -21.11
CA LEU A 694 -3.10 15.66 -21.89
C LEU A 694 -1.65 15.39 -22.31
N VAL A 695 -1.19 14.18 -22.03
CA VAL A 695 0.15 13.73 -22.41
C VAL A 695 0.04 12.91 -23.69
N GLY A 696 0.63 13.42 -24.75
CA GLY A 696 0.52 12.82 -26.07
C GLY A 696 1.83 12.20 -26.57
N SER A 697 1.67 11.21 -27.45
CA SER A 697 2.74 10.71 -28.33
C SER A 697 3.17 11.80 -29.32
N ALA A 698 4.07 11.47 -30.22
CA ALA A 698 4.43 12.37 -31.34
C ALA A 698 3.21 12.76 -32.23
N GLU A 699 2.18 11.92 -32.25
CA GLU A 699 0.92 12.14 -32.95
C GLU A 699 -0.24 12.57 -32.04
N GLY A 700 0.00 12.74 -30.75
CA GLY A 700 -0.96 13.11 -29.71
C GLY A 700 -1.64 11.93 -29.06
N LEU A 701 -2.21 11.01 -29.80
CA LEU A 701 -2.87 9.81 -29.28
C LEU A 701 -1.88 8.66 -29.09
N TRP A 702 -2.27 7.71 -28.25
CA TRP A 702 -1.54 6.49 -27.97
C TRP A 702 -2.29 5.29 -28.57
N THR A 703 -1.57 4.28 -29.03
CA THR A 703 -2.14 3.01 -29.45
C THR A 703 -1.92 1.94 -28.39
N TYR A 704 -2.86 0.98 -28.30
CA TYR A 704 -2.67 -0.21 -27.44
C TYR A 704 -1.35 -0.92 -27.76
N GLY A 705 -0.64 -1.33 -26.72
CA GLY A 705 0.68 -1.96 -26.84
C GLY A 705 1.86 -0.98 -26.95
N SER A 706 1.63 0.33 -27.13
CA SER A 706 2.73 1.29 -27.20
C SER A 706 3.39 1.52 -25.85
N GLU A 707 4.69 1.80 -25.88
CA GLU A 707 5.46 2.22 -24.72
C GLU A 707 5.28 3.72 -24.47
N VAL A 708 4.93 4.07 -23.26
CA VAL A 708 4.85 5.45 -22.76
C VAL A 708 6.12 5.76 -22.00
N ALA A 709 6.80 6.85 -22.36
CA ALA A 709 7.98 7.37 -21.66
C ALA A 709 7.66 8.77 -21.11
N LEU A 710 7.75 8.94 -19.80
CA LEU A 710 7.42 10.18 -19.09
C LEU A 710 8.60 10.61 -18.22
N THR A 711 8.97 11.88 -18.34
CA THR A 711 10.01 12.47 -17.48
C THR A 711 9.37 13.08 -16.24
N LEU A 712 9.72 12.57 -15.07
CA LEU A 712 9.30 13.10 -13.78
C LEU A 712 10.37 14.02 -13.19
N PRO A 713 9.99 15.17 -12.63
CA PRO A 713 10.89 15.95 -11.78
C PRO A 713 11.42 15.12 -10.60
N GLY A 714 12.52 15.55 -10.01
CA GLY A 714 13.06 14.90 -8.82
C GLY A 714 12.13 15.09 -7.62
N ARG A 715 12.04 14.06 -6.77
CA ARG A 715 11.21 14.04 -5.55
C ARG A 715 9.77 14.45 -5.81
N GLU A 716 9.20 13.90 -6.87
CA GLU A 716 7.84 14.18 -7.32
C GLU A 716 7.06 12.89 -7.51
N ALA A 717 5.78 12.96 -7.16
CA ALA A 717 4.79 12.00 -7.59
C ALA A 717 4.06 12.55 -8.82
N ALA A 718 3.59 11.68 -9.69
CA ALA A 718 2.72 12.05 -10.79
C ALA A 718 1.57 11.05 -10.92
N VAL A 719 0.39 11.55 -11.21
CA VAL A 719 -0.82 10.72 -11.35
C VAL A 719 -1.45 10.98 -12.70
N TYR A 720 -1.72 9.89 -13.40
CA TYR A 720 -2.28 9.93 -14.76
C TYR A 720 -3.54 9.08 -14.85
N GLU A 721 -4.54 9.58 -15.57
CA GLU A 721 -5.69 8.80 -16.00
C GLU A 721 -5.45 8.32 -17.44
N VAL A 722 -5.60 7.01 -17.66
CA VAL A 722 -5.59 6.38 -18.98
C VAL A 722 -7.03 6.06 -19.36
N PHE A 723 -7.47 6.43 -20.57
CA PHE A 723 -8.85 6.21 -21.01
C PHE A 723 -8.94 6.16 -22.56
N PRO A 724 -10.02 5.58 -23.14
CA PRO A 724 -10.21 5.52 -24.56
C PRO A 724 -10.29 6.91 -25.20
N ALA A 725 -9.64 7.08 -26.34
CA ALA A 725 -9.84 8.26 -27.17
C ALA A 725 -11.25 8.27 -27.80
N PRO A 726 -11.79 9.45 -28.14
CA PRO A 726 -13.04 9.52 -28.88
C PRO A 726 -12.90 8.84 -30.27
N ALA A 727 -13.93 8.13 -30.71
CA ALA A 727 -13.91 7.42 -31.99
C ALA A 727 -13.68 8.37 -33.19
N GLU A 728 -14.14 9.61 -33.06
CA GLU A 728 -13.92 10.68 -34.06
C GLU A 728 -13.51 11.97 -33.34
N ILE A 729 -12.51 12.66 -33.91
CA ILE A 729 -12.08 13.96 -33.42
C ILE A 729 -12.92 15.02 -34.11
N THR A 730 -13.87 15.59 -33.40
CA THR A 730 -14.78 16.64 -33.88
C THR A 730 -14.30 18.04 -33.50
N GLU A 731 -13.52 18.17 -32.43
CA GLU A 731 -12.95 19.42 -31.91
C GLU A 731 -11.43 19.29 -31.70
N PRO A 732 -10.68 20.41 -31.73
CA PRO A 732 -9.26 20.37 -31.47
C PRO A 732 -8.92 19.86 -30.06
N ILE A 733 -7.98 18.92 -29.99
CA ILE A 733 -7.46 18.37 -28.72
C ILE A 733 -6.00 18.77 -28.58
N LEU A 734 -5.66 19.45 -27.49
CA LEU A 734 -4.32 19.95 -27.17
C LEU A 734 -3.57 18.96 -26.25
N PHE A 735 -2.32 18.60 -26.63
CA PHE A 735 -1.46 17.73 -25.87
C PHE A 735 -0.17 18.40 -25.43
N ASN A 736 0.43 17.92 -24.36
CA ASN A 736 1.74 18.21 -23.78
C ASN A 736 1.87 19.57 -23.06
N VAL A 737 0.82 20.36 -23.01
CA VAL A 737 0.71 21.57 -22.19
C VAL A 737 -0.72 21.72 -21.66
N ARG A 738 -0.88 22.44 -20.55
CA ARG A 738 -2.21 22.86 -20.06
C ARG A 738 -2.71 23.99 -20.94
N GLY A 739 -4.00 24.00 -21.21
CA GLY A 739 -4.66 25.06 -21.97
C GLY A 739 -5.87 24.53 -22.72
N THR A 740 -6.49 25.38 -23.52
CA THR A 740 -7.62 25.04 -24.38
C THR A 740 -7.28 25.29 -25.84
N ALA A 741 -7.81 24.46 -26.72
CA ALA A 741 -7.68 24.64 -28.18
C ALA A 741 -9.04 24.92 -28.80
N LYS A 742 -9.11 25.88 -29.72
CA LYS A 742 -10.29 26.16 -30.52
C LYS A 742 -9.89 26.33 -31.99
N LEU A 743 -10.73 25.85 -32.87
CA LEU A 743 -10.62 26.09 -34.30
C LEU A 743 -11.57 27.23 -34.68
N VAL A 744 -11.00 28.35 -35.17
CA VAL A 744 -11.75 29.50 -35.63
C VAL A 744 -11.47 29.63 -37.16
N SER A 745 -12.39 29.20 -37.98
CA SER A 745 -12.21 29.09 -39.44
C SER A 745 -11.02 28.16 -39.80
N THR A 746 -9.85 28.71 -40.11
CA THR A 746 -8.62 27.99 -40.47
C THR A 746 -7.50 28.25 -39.47
N GLN A 747 -7.79 28.92 -38.36
CA GLN A 747 -6.83 29.27 -37.31
C GLN A 747 -7.06 28.39 -36.08
N ILE A 748 -6.00 27.79 -35.57
CA ILE A 748 -5.99 27.21 -34.24
C ILE A 748 -5.62 28.28 -33.22
N VAL A 749 -6.49 28.50 -32.26
CA VAL A 749 -6.27 29.40 -31.10
C VAL A 749 -6.10 28.59 -29.85
N LEU A 750 -4.90 28.63 -29.26
CA LEU A 750 -4.58 28.06 -28.00
C LEU A 750 -4.60 29.16 -26.93
N ALA A 751 -5.45 28.96 -25.90
CA ALA A 751 -5.64 29.94 -24.83
C ALA A 751 -5.35 29.32 -23.45
N GLY A 752 -4.87 30.17 -22.53
CA GLY A 752 -4.54 29.71 -21.17
C GLY A 752 -3.38 28.71 -21.11
N VAL A 753 -2.56 28.66 -22.14
CA VAL A 753 -1.42 27.72 -22.21
C VAL A 753 -0.41 28.06 -21.14
N THR A 754 -0.08 27.10 -20.30
CA THR A 754 0.92 27.21 -19.23
C THR A 754 2.05 26.21 -19.43
N GLY A 755 3.23 26.58 -19.00
CA GLY A 755 4.39 25.70 -18.94
C GLY A 755 5.45 26.22 -18.00
N GLU A 756 6.40 25.38 -17.67
CA GLU A 756 7.51 25.69 -16.77
C GLU A 756 8.30 26.91 -17.29
N THR A 757 8.52 27.87 -16.39
CA THR A 757 9.20 29.14 -16.70
C THR A 757 10.57 28.92 -17.35
N GLY A 758 10.82 29.61 -18.46
CA GLY A 758 12.10 29.57 -19.18
C GLY A 758 12.34 28.31 -20.04
N THR A 759 11.35 27.42 -20.14
CA THR A 759 11.49 26.15 -20.91
C THR A 759 10.93 26.25 -22.34
N ARG A 760 11.21 25.20 -23.10
CA ARG A 760 10.59 24.96 -24.42
C ARG A 760 9.78 23.65 -24.31
N ARG A 761 8.53 23.68 -24.77
CA ARG A 761 7.66 22.50 -24.77
C ARG A 761 7.16 22.23 -26.18
N PRO A 762 7.33 21.00 -26.69
CA PRO A 762 6.64 20.55 -27.88
C PRO A 762 5.15 20.46 -27.58
N ILE A 763 4.31 20.92 -28.50
CA ILE A 763 2.86 20.76 -28.41
C ILE A 763 2.35 20.00 -29.60
N VAL A 764 1.29 19.24 -29.42
CA VAL A 764 0.56 18.55 -30.45
C VAL A 764 -0.90 18.95 -30.34
N VAL A 765 -1.53 19.28 -31.47
CA VAL A 765 -2.96 19.52 -31.56
C VAL A 765 -3.55 18.58 -32.60
N ARG A 766 -4.50 17.73 -32.15
CA ARG A 766 -5.31 16.94 -33.08
C ARG A 766 -6.51 17.75 -33.49
N VAL A 767 -6.77 17.78 -34.79
CA VAL A 767 -7.95 18.42 -35.40
C VAL A 767 -8.65 17.41 -36.29
N PRO A 768 -9.93 17.64 -36.69
CA PRO A 768 -10.61 16.79 -37.66
C PRO A 768 -9.75 16.63 -38.93
N GLU A 769 -9.62 15.41 -39.43
CA GLU A 769 -8.61 15.05 -40.44
C GLU A 769 -8.63 15.92 -41.70
N LYS A 770 -9.82 16.36 -42.12
CA LYS A 770 -9.99 17.21 -43.30
C LYS A 770 -9.81 18.72 -43.04
N THR A 771 -9.40 19.10 -41.83
CA THR A 771 -9.26 20.49 -41.43
C THR A 771 -8.02 21.12 -42.10
N ARG A 772 -8.21 22.22 -42.82
CA ARG A 772 -7.11 23.02 -43.33
C ARG A 772 -6.70 24.06 -42.30
N VAL A 773 -5.50 23.92 -41.72
CA VAL A 773 -4.93 24.90 -40.79
C VAL A 773 -3.98 25.85 -41.53
N ARG A 774 -4.19 27.16 -41.35
CA ARG A 774 -3.34 28.22 -41.97
C ARG A 774 -2.54 29.00 -40.95
N SER A 775 -2.96 29.04 -39.70
CA SER A 775 -2.25 29.75 -38.63
C SER A 775 -2.49 29.10 -37.28
N LEU A 776 -1.51 29.31 -36.38
CA LEU A 776 -1.54 28.87 -34.99
C LEU A 776 -1.19 30.06 -34.10
N SER A 777 -2.02 30.36 -33.11
CA SER A 777 -1.71 31.32 -32.05
C SER A 777 -1.72 30.65 -30.68
N VAL A 778 -0.78 31.02 -29.82
CA VAL A 778 -0.65 30.53 -28.44
C VAL A 778 -0.65 31.75 -27.52
N ASN A 779 -1.67 31.86 -26.67
CA ASN A 779 -1.87 33.02 -25.77
C ASN A 779 -1.76 34.38 -26.51
N GLY A 780 -2.30 34.44 -27.75
CA GLY A 780 -2.27 35.64 -28.58
C GLY A 780 -0.99 35.84 -29.43
N VAL A 781 0.01 34.99 -29.26
CA VAL A 781 1.26 35.05 -30.05
C VAL A 781 1.23 34.03 -31.20
N GLY A 782 1.53 34.46 -32.43
CA GLY A 782 1.63 33.57 -33.58
C GLY A 782 2.85 32.68 -33.53
N TYR A 783 2.66 31.37 -33.81
CA TYR A 783 3.74 30.38 -33.82
C TYR A 783 3.86 29.65 -35.16
N PRO A 784 5.09 29.34 -35.60
CA PRO A 784 5.32 28.43 -36.71
C PRO A 784 4.88 27.01 -36.28
N PHE A 785 4.31 26.27 -37.22
CA PHE A 785 3.78 24.95 -37.01
C PHE A 785 4.00 24.06 -38.24
N LYS A 786 3.91 22.75 -38.01
CA LYS A 786 3.77 21.75 -39.07
C LYS A 786 2.37 21.14 -38.96
N ALA A 787 1.72 20.89 -40.08
CA ALA A 787 0.41 20.25 -40.15
C ALA A 787 0.45 19.10 -41.16
N ASP A 788 0.04 17.93 -40.73
CA ASP A 788 -0.11 16.72 -41.54
C ASP A 788 -1.27 15.87 -41.04
N LYS A 789 -2.19 15.47 -41.91
CA LYS A 789 -3.29 14.52 -41.61
C LYS A 789 -4.02 14.75 -40.30
N GLY A 790 -4.42 16.00 -40.01
CA GLY A 790 -5.10 16.35 -38.76
C GLY A 790 -4.21 16.45 -37.55
N ILE A 791 -2.89 16.40 -37.72
CA ILE A 791 -1.91 16.59 -36.65
C ILE A 791 -1.20 17.93 -36.85
N VAL A 792 -1.22 18.79 -35.86
CA VAL A 792 -0.51 20.08 -35.84
C VAL A 792 0.52 20.10 -34.74
N THR A 793 1.79 20.33 -35.08
CA THR A 793 2.89 20.34 -34.10
C THR A 793 3.60 21.70 -34.09
N ALA A 794 3.97 22.16 -32.92
CA ALA A 794 4.76 23.37 -32.72
C ALA A 794 5.60 23.24 -31.45
N THR A 795 6.58 24.17 -31.30
CA THR A 795 7.36 24.27 -30.04
C THR A 795 7.13 25.64 -29.43
N VAL A 796 6.57 25.66 -28.24
CA VAL A 796 6.29 26.88 -27.48
C VAL A 796 7.44 27.20 -26.53
N ARG A 797 7.81 28.51 -26.43
CA ARG A 797 8.83 29.01 -25.53
C ARG A 797 8.16 29.81 -24.43
N PHE A 798 8.36 29.38 -23.20
CA PHE A 798 7.87 30.10 -22.02
C PHE A 798 8.88 31.14 -21.54
N ALA A 799 8.38 32.31 -21.13
CA ALA A 799 9.21 33.42 -20.65
C ALA A 799 9.84 33.11 -19.28
N GLY A 800 10.93 33.82 -18.98
CA GLY A 800 11.64 33.76 -17.71
C GLY A 800 12.90 32.90 -17.76
N LYS A 801 13.50 32.68 -16.59
CA LYS A 801 14.68 31.84 -16.42
C LYS A 801 14.25 30.50 -15.76
N ALA A 802 14.61 29.41 -16.42
CA ALA A 802 14.35 28.09 -15.86
C ALA A 802 15.15 27.89 -14.57
N PHE A 803 14.45 27.51 -13.50
CA PHE A 803 15.08 27.06 -12.27
C PHE A 803 14.06 26.24 -11.46
N SER A 804 14.39 24.98 -11.17
CA SER A 804 13.54 24.08 -10.43
C SER A 804 14.34 23.32 -9.38
N ARG A 805 13.67 22.76 -8.39
CA ARG A 805 14.30 21.94 -7.35
C ARG A 805 15.05 20.72 -7.89
N SER A 806 14.61 20.20 -9.01
CA SER A 806 15.21 19.02 -9.66
C SER A 806 16.23 19.38 -10.73
N GLN A 807 16.69 20.61 -10.77
CA GLN A 807 17.72 21.04 -11.72
C GLN A 807 19.10 20.61 -11.24
N SER A 808 19.79 19.78 -12.03
CA SER A 808 21.22 19.52 -11.83
C SER A 808 22.02 20.78 -12.13
N ALA A 809 23.02 21.06 -11.31
CA ALA A 809 23.90 22.21 -11.50
C ALA A 809 24.90 22.04 -12.66
N GLY A 810 24.98 20.89 -13.30
CA GLY A 810 25.83 20.58 -14.45
C GLY A 810 25.66 19.15 -14.92
N GLU A 811 26.27 18.80 -16.04
CA GLU A 811 26.31 17.42 -16.52
C GLU A 811 27.41 16.63 -15.80
N VAL A 812 27.11 15.39 -15.47
CA VAL A 812 28.08 14.44 -14.92
C VAL A 812 28.48 13.48 -16.04
N PRO A 813 29.77 13.34 -16.36
CA PRO A 813 30.24 12.35 -17.33
C PRO A 813 29.82 10.94 -16.91
N ALA A 814 29.41 10.11 -17.87
CA ALA A 814 28.93 8.75 -17.59
C ALA A 814 29.98 7.84 -16.92
N ASP A 815 31.25 8.14 -17.13
CA ASP A 815 32.45 7.45 -16.57
C ASP A 815 33.01 8.16 -15.34
N PHE A 816 32.31 9.13 -14.76
CA PHE A 816 32.80 9.89 -13.61
C PHE A 816 33.01 8.99 -12.39
N GLY A 817 34.24 8.81 -12.01
CA GLY A 817 34.68 7.94 -10.91
C GLY A 817 35.15 8.70 -9.65
N GLY A 818 34.69 9.94 -9.46
CA GLY A 818 35.14 10.81 -8.35
C GLY A 818 36.13 11.89 -8.78
N GLY A 819 36.71 12.59 -7.81
CA GLY A 819 37.58 13.76 -8.06
C GLY A 819 36.78 15.07 -8.02
N ILE A 820 37.12 16.03 -8.86
CA ILE A 820 36.52 17.37 -8.85
C ILE A 820 35.42 17.47 -9.91
N TYR A 821 34.18 17.60 -9.43
CA TYR A 821 33.04 17.96 -10.27
C TYR A 821 32.88 19.48 -10.32
N LYS A 822 32.78 20.04 -11.52
CA LYS A 822 32.61 21.49 -11.74
C LYS A 822 31.28 21.78 -12.39
N ALA A 823 30.57 22.78 -11.85
CA ALA A 823 29.33 23.27 -12.42
C ALA A 823 29.23 24.80 -12.30
N ARG A 824 28.46 25.41 -13.18
CA ARG A 824 28.15 26.84 -13.11
C ARG A 824 26.66 27.00 -12.95
N ILE A 825 26.23 27.71 -11.92
CA ILE A 825 24.83 27.98 -11.60
C ILE A 825 24.53 29.47 -11.61
N SER A 826 23.27 29.84 -11.80
CA SER A 826 22.76 31.18 -11.56
C SER A 826 21.36 31.04 -10.97
N VAL A 827 21.18 31.40 -9.70
CA VAL A 827 19.91 31.28 -9.00
C VAL A 827 19.11 32.58 -9.20
N PRO A 828 17.88 32.52 -9.73
CA PRO A 828 17.05 33.72 -9.91
C PRO A 828 16.69 34.39 -8.59
N ALA A 829 16.63 35.73 -8.59
CA ALA A 829 16.25 36.53 -7.40
C ALA A 829 14.87 36.10 -6.80
N ARG A 830 13.94 35.69 -7.67
CA ARG A 830 12.60 35.22 -7.22
C ARG A 830 12.67 34.02 -6.25
N VAL A 831 13.66 33.14 -6.37
CA VAL A 831 13.84 32.01 -5.45
C VAL A 831 14.10 32.51 -4.04
N PHE A 832 14.96 33.52 -3.89
CA PHE A 832 15.24 34.11 -2.59
C PHE A 832 14.04 34.86 -2.02
N THR A 833 13.23 35.47 -2.90
CA THR A 833 11.96 36.12 -2.48
C THR A 833 11.00 35.07 -1.92
N GLN A 834 10.82 33.95 -2.62
CA GLN A 834 9.96 32.84 -2.15
C GLN A 834 10.43 32.29 -0.81
N LEU A 835 11.74 32.05 -0.65
CA LEU A 835 12.30 31.59 0.62
C LEU A 835 12.07 32.60 1.76
N ALA A 836 12.23 33.91 1.47
CA ALA A 836 11.99 34.96 2.45
C ALA A 836 10.50 35.04 2.85
N GLU A 837 9.59 34.84 1.91
CA GLU A 837 8.14 34.77 2.18
C GLU A 837 7.78 33.59 3.06
N ARG A 838 8.35 32.41 2.77
CA ARG A 838 8.20 31.23 3.63
C ARG A 838 8.70 31.48 5.05
N LYS A 839 9.88 32.10 5.18
CA LYS A 839 10.42 32.47 6.50
C LYS A 839 9.46 33.35 7.30
N LYS A 840 8.79 34.30 6.62
CA LYS A 840 7.80 35.18 7.28
C LYS A 840 6.52 34.45 7.69
N ALA A 841 6.11 33.46 6.91
CA ALA A 841 4.91 32.68 7.19
C ALA A 841 5.13 31.64 8.30
N TRP A 842 6.38 31.41 8.69
CA TRP A 842 6.70 30.38 9.69
C TRP A 842 6.35 30.84 11.11
N PRO A 843 5.79 29.98 11.98
CA PRO A 843 5.48 30.33 13.36
C PRO A 843 6.71 30.83 14.12
N VAL A 844 6.52 31.90 14.89
CA VAL A 844 7.60 32.61 15.59
C VAL A 844 8.21 31.80 16.73
N SER A 845 7.54 30.74 17.18
CA SER A 845 7.99 29.86 18.26
C SER A 845 9.26 29.06 17.94
N TYR A 846 9.67 28.95 16.65
CA TYR A 846 10.88 28.25 16.25
C TYR A 846 12.02 29.23 16.02
N THR A 847 13.00 29.20 16.91
CA THR A 847 14.26 29.91 16.72
C THR A 847 15.25 29.02 15.97
N GLU A 848 16.23 29.63 15.31
CA GLU A 848 17.31 28.86 14.66
C GLU A 848 18.10 27.99 15.65
N ASP A 849 18.14 28.40 16.93
CA ASP A 849 18.80 27.66 18.00
C ASP A 849 18.01 26.44 18.48
N ASP A 850 16.67 26.49 18.38
CA ASP A 850 15.80 25.35 18.71
C ASP A 850 15.88 24.23 17.64
N LEU A 851 16.18 24.61 16.42
CA LEU A 851 16.51 23.67 15.37
C LEU A 851 17.95 23.23 15.57
N ARG A 852 18.20 22.11 16.22
CA ARG A 852 19.55 21.50 16.36
C ARG A 852 20.28 21.34 15.02
N ALA A 853 19.64 21.75 13.98
CA ALA A 853 20.09 21.78 12.63
C ALA A 853 19.54 23.05 11.93
N PRO A 854 20.17 24.19 12.18
CA PRO A 854 19.71 25.51 11.73
C PRO A 854 19.58 25.66 10.22
N TRP A 855 20.15 24.75 9.45
CA TRP A 855 20.15 24.73 7.99
C TRP A 855 18.98 23.94 7.38
N LEU A 856 18.10 23.34 8.20
CA LEU A 856 16.91 22.62 7.75
C LEU A 856 15.76 23.48 7.33
N GLY A 857 15.85 24.77 7.53
CA GLY A 857 14.73 25.63 7.21
C GLY A 857 14.32 25.57 5.75
N SER A 858 13.01 25.41 5.48
CA SER A 858 12.45 25.53 4.14
C SER A 858 12.70 26.91 3.50
N TRP A 859 13.12 27.89 4.29
CA TRP A 859 13.53 29.23 3.88
C TRP A 859 14.99 29.39 3.46
N ARG A 860 15.79 28.32 3.48
CA ARG A 860 17.19 28.33 3.01
C ARG A 860 17.30 27.70 1.63
N LEU A 861 18.29 28.13 0.86
CA LEU A 861 18.61 27.50 -0.42
C LEU A 861 19.56 26.33 -0.17
N LEU A 862 19.02 25.14 -0.09
CA LEU A 862 19.82 23.93 0.17
C LEU A 862 20.26 23.26 -1.13
N LEU A 863 21.59 23.04 -1.23
CA LEU A 863 22.19 22.23 -2.28
C LEU A 863 22.41 20.82 -1.74
N HIS A 864 21.78 19.82 -2.36
CA HIS A 864 22.00 18.42 -2.07
C HIS A 864 23.04 17.81 -2.98
N ILE A 865 24.00 17.10 -2.41
CA ILE A 865 25.06 16.34 -3.07
C ILE A 865 24.81 14.86 -2.77
N PRO A 866 23.88 14.18 -3.47
CA PRO A 866 23.53 12.79 -3.21
C PRO A 866 24.63 11.88 -3.74
N ILE A 867 24.89 10.79 -3.00
CA ILE A 867 25.79 9.71 -3.42
C ILE A 867 25.03 8.41 -3.27
N ILE A 868 24.72 7.75 -4.38
CA ILE A 868 24.06 6.46 -4.40
C ILE A 868 24.97 5.43 -3.72
N GLU A 869 24.45 4.71 -2.74
CA GLU A 869 25.18 3.74 -1.91
C GLU A 869 26.44 4.36 -1.26
N GLY A 870 26.39 5.65 -0.94
CA GLY A 870 27.45 6.34 -0.22
C GLY A 870 27.52 5.90 1.25
N THR A 871 28.63 6.20 1.90
CA THR A 871 28.85 5.97 3.33
C THR A 871 29.20 7.27 4.03
N ASP A 872 28.95 7.36 5.31
CA ASP A 872 29.26 8.52 6.13
C ASP A 872 30.77 8.74 6.34
N ALA A 873 31.60 7.75 6.02
CA ALA A 873 33.04 7.87 5.97
C ALA A 873 33.57 8.68 4.77
N MET A 874 32.71 8.96 3.78
CA MET A 874 33.10 9.71 2.59
C MET A 874 33.28 11.20 2.91
N ASP A 875 34.44 11.74 2.54
CA ASP A 875 34.72 13.16 2.65
C ASP A 875 34.34 13.89 1.36
N VAL A 876 33.47 14.87 1.50
CA VAL A 876 33.03 15.75 0.41
C VAL A 876 33.27 17.19 0.80
N SER A 877 33.84 17.98 -0.09
CA SER A 877 34.00 19.41 0.10
C SER A 877 33.44 20.21 -1.08
N LEU A 878 33.00 21.43 -0.79
CA LEU A 878 32.40 22.34 -1.77
C LEU A 878 33.16 23.67 -1.72
N LYS A 879 33.49 24.19 -2.91
CA LYS A 879 33.89 25.59 -3.08
C LYS A 879 32.92 26.31 -4.01
N ILE A 880 32.60 27.57 -3.68
CA ILE A 880 31.81 28.48 -4.49
C ILE A 880 32.70 29.67 -4.86
N ASN A 881 32.93 29.90 -6.16
CA ASN A 881 33.82 30.95 -6.65
C ASN A 881 35.22 30.87 -5.99
N GLY A 882 35.69 29.62 -5.76
CA GLY A 882 36.99 29.36 -5.13
C GLY A 882 37.00 29.42 -3.59
N LEU A 883 35.96 29.89 -2.93
CA LEU A 883 35.88 29.97 -1.48
C LEU A 883 35.21 28.69 -0.90
N PRO A 884 35.77 28.11 0.18
CA PRO A 884 35.18 26.92 0.81
C PRO A 884 33.81 27.25 1.44
N VAL A 885 32.88 26.29 1.33
CA VAL A 885 31.56 26.34 1.94
C VAL A 885 31.38 25.11 2.82
N GLU A 886 30.78 25.29 3.98
CA GLU A 886 30.49 24.19 4.89
C GLU A 886 29.59 23.15 4.21
N VAL A 887 29.94 21.88 4.36
CA VAL A 887 29.20 20.73 3.83
C VAL A 887 28.86 19.82 5.00
N LEU A 888 27.60 19.52 5.15
CA LEU A 888 27.06 18.72 6.25
C LEU A 888 26.59 17.36 5.71
N LYS A 889 26.74 16.32 6.53
CA LYS A 889 26.29 14.96 6.20
C LYS A 889 24.80 14.80 6.40
N ALA A 890 24.18 14.14 5.45
CA ALA A 890 22.73 13.89 5.45
C ALA A 890 22.43 12.41 5.66
N TYR A 891 21.47 12.15 6.50
CA TYR A 891 21.04 10.80 6.82
C TYR A 891 19.52 10.70 6.64
N ASN A 892 19.09 9.53 6.19
CA ASN A 892 17.70 9.12 6.26
C ASN A 892 17.56 8.06 7.36
N SER A 893 16.66 8.28 8.29
CA SER A 893 16.35 7.32 9.33
C SER A 893 14.83 7.21 9.44
N VAL A 894 14.32 6.06 9.11
CA VAL A 894 12.90 5.72 9.35
C VAL A 894 12.68 5.41 10.83
N TYR A 895 13.76 5.13 11.56
CA TYR A 895 13.69 4.79 12.99
C TYR A 895 14.72 5.60 13.78
N PRO A 896 14.27 6.43 14.68
CA PRO A 896 15.17 7.23 15.53
C PRO A 896 16.00 6.37 16.50
N HIS A 897 15.52 5.18 16.84
CA HIS A 897 16.22 4.25 17.75
C HIS A 897 17.19 3.32 17.04
N ALA A 898 17.17 3.26 15.71
CA ALA A 898 18.16 2.48 14.99
C ALA A 898 19.54 3.11 15.19
N ALA A 899 20.48 2.32 15.68
CA ALA A 899 21.87 2.71 15.72
C ALA A 899 22.43 2.97 14.30
N GLU A 900 21.76 2.44 13.29
CA GLU A 900 22.14 2.51 11.88
C GLU A 900 21.39 3.64 11.18
N ARG A 901 22.02 4.77 11.04
CA ARG A 901 21.60 5.85 10.17
C ARG A 901 21.97 5.52 8.74
N THR A 902 21.01 5.63 7.82
CA THR A 902 21.31 5.50 6.40
C THR A 902 21.86 6.82 5.88
N PHE A 903 23.10 6.83 5.47
CA PHE A 903 23.70 7.98 4.81
C PHE A 903 23.14 8.15 3.39
N ILE A 904 22.72 9.38 3.04
CA ILE A 904 22.10 9.69 1.74
C ILE A 904 22.86 10.77 0.96
N GLY A 905 23.89 11.34 1.50
CA GLY A 905 24.69 12.35 0.84
C GLY A 905 25.08 13.51 1.75
N HIS A 906 25.30 14.65 1.11
CA HIS A 906 25.75 15.86 1.77
C HIS A 906 24.85 17.05 1.40
N TYR A 907 24.84 18.08 2.25
CA TYR A 907 24.12 19.33 2.03
C TYR A 907 24.99 20.55 2.28
N ALA A 908 24.71 21.62 1.54
CA ALA A 908 25.28 22.93 1.76
C ALA A 908 24.23 24.02 1.67
N ASP A 909 24.33 25.03 2.52
CA ASP A 909 23.44 26.21 2.46
C ASP A 909 24.04 27.26 1.49
N LEU A 910 23.33 27.52 0.40
CA LEU A 910 23.69 28.52 -0.61
C LEU A 910 22.92 29.84 -0.46
N SER A 911 22.24 30.10 0.65
CA SER A 911 21.41 31.29 0.83
C SER A 911 22.19 32.61 0.73
N ARG A 912 23.50 32.56 0.87
CA ARG A 912 24.39 33.73 0.82
C ARG A 912 24.95 34.04 -0.57
N ILE A 913 24.68 33.22 -1.59
CA ILE A 913 25.12 33.57 -2.95
C ILE A 913 24.35 34.76 -3.50
N ARG A 914 24.97 35.50 -4.44
CA ARG A 914 24.34 36.67 -5.06
C ARG A 914 23.26 36.24 -6.07
N PRO A 915 22.01 36.67 -5.90
CA PRO A 915 20.94 36.41 -6.87
C PRO A 915 21.29 36.85 -8.27
N ASP A 916 20.77 36.16 -9.29
CA ASP A 916 20.96 36.41 -10.73
C ASP A 916 22.42 36.48 -11.21
N SER A 917 23.38 36.11 -10.36
CA SER A 917 24.82 36.13 -10.71
C SER A 917 25.33 34.72 -10.95
N PRO A 918 26.22 34.53 -11.93
CA PRO A 918 26.87 33.23 -12.12
C PRO A 918 27.76 32.88 -10.92
N CYS A 919 27.66 31.64 -10.46
CA CYS A 919 28.50 31.07 -9.40
C CYS A 919 29.15 29.78 -9.93
N ASP A 920 30.48 29.66 -9.75
CA ASP A 920 31.21 28.45 -10.08
C ASP A 920 31.25 27.54 -8.86
N LEU A 921 30.75 26.30 -9.01
CA LEU A 921 30.80 25.24 -8.01
C LEU A 921 31.94 24.27 -8.31
N GLU A 922 32.71 23.94 -7.29
CA GLU A 922 33.70 22.85 -7.31
C GLU A 922 33.36 21.90 -6.15
N VAL A 923 32.88 20.68 -6.48
CA VAL A 923 32.63 19.64 -5.51
C VAL A 923 33.76 18.62 -5.59
N SER A 924 34.50 18.44 -4.49
CA SER A 924 35.49 17.39 -4.39
C SER A 924 34.86 16.14 -3.79
N LEU A 925 34.96 15.04 -4.50
CA LEU A 925 34.35 13.74 -4.17
C LEU A 925 35.45 12.68 -4.02
N PRO A 926 35.29 11.68 -3.14
CA PRO A 926 36.20 10.54 -3.07
C PRO A 926 36.07 9.70 -4.37
N THR A 927 36.92 8.69 -4.50
CA THR A 927 36.78 7.71 -5.58
C THR A 927 35.45 6.99 -5.48
N LEU A 928 34.72 6.97 -6.57
CA LEU A 928 33.37 6.38 -6.67
C LEU A 928 33.31 5.40 -7.85
N GLU A 929 32.43 4.44 -7.79
CA GLU A 929 32.04 3.69 -9.00
C GLU A 929 31.23 4.62 -9.93
N PRO A 930 31.45 4.54 -11.26
CA PRO A 930 30.65 5.30 -12.22
C PRO A 930 29.14 5.11 -12.00
N GLY A 931 28.37 6.19 -12.10
CA GLY A 931 26.94 6.19 -11.88
C GLY A 931 26.47 6.35 -10.43
N ARG A 932 27.35 6.39 -9.45
CA ARG A 932 26.98 6.67 -8.05
C ARG A 932 26.79 8.15 -7.74
N PHE A 933 27.28 9.02 -8.58
CA PHE A 933 27.07 10.46 -8.48
C PHE A 933 26.35 10.96 -9.73
N GLU A 934 25.22 11.61 -9.56
CA GLU A 934 24.37 12.08 -10.66
C GLU A 934 24.32 13.62 -10.77
N GLY A 935 25.12 14.31 -9.96
CA GLY A 935 25.17 15.77 -9.91
C GLY A 935 24.75 16.33 -8.56
N VAL A 936 24.51 17.65 -8.53
CA VAL A 936 24.03 18.37 -7.37
C VAL A 936 22.65 18.96 -7.64
N PHE A 937 21.80 19.04 -6.62
CA PHE A 937 20.39 19.36 -6.77
C PHE A 937 19.94 20.36 -5.71
N PHE A 938 18.91 21.16 -6.02
CA PHE A 938 18.34 22.13 -5.10
C PHE A 938 17.11 21.56 -4.41
N GLU A 939 17.07 21.61 -3.08
CA GLU A 939 16.01 21.00 -2.29
C GLU A 939 14.77 21.87 -2.14
N ASN A 940 14.93 23.13 -1.84
CA ASN A 940 13.85 23.99 -1.37
C ASN A 940 13.27 24.88 -2.47
N VAL A 941 13.49 24.51 -3.73
CA VAL A 941 13.07 25.30 -4.88
C VAL A 941 11.88 24.64 -5.56
N GLU A 942 10.78 25.38 -5.68
CA GLU A 942 9.60 24.93 -6.42
C GLU A 942 9.69 25.24 -7.92
N THR A 943 9.09 24.36 -8.72
CA THR A 943 8.94 24.61 -10.16
C THR A 943 7.87 25.68 -10.37
N GLU A 944 8.24 26.77 -11.08
CA GLU A 944 7.32 27.87 -11.41
C GLU A 944 6.75 27.67 -12.81
N TYR A 945 5.46 27.98 -12.95
CA TYR A 945 4.74 27.94 -14.22
C TYR A 945 4.31 29.33 -14.68
N THR A 946 4.34 29.60 -15.98
CA THR A 946 3.93 30.86 -16.56
C THR A 946 3.02 30.68 -17.76
N LYS A 947 2.10 31.66 -17.94
CA LYS A 947 1.27 31.80 -19.17
C LYS A 947 1.96 32.69 -20.23
N ARG A 948 3.05 33.36 -19.88
CA ARG A 948 3.75 34.27 -20.80
C ARG A 948 4.62 33.48 -21.76
N VAL A 949 4.27 33.52 -23.03
CA VAL A 949 5.03 32.88 -24.13
C VAL A 949 5.87 33.94 -24.84
N LEU A 950 7.04 33.51 -25.33
CA LEU A 950 7.93 34.38 -26.12
C LEU A 950 7.61 34.21 -27.60
N ALA A 951 7.72 35.29 -28.37
CA ALA A 951 7.64 35.21 -29.83
C ALA A 951 8.73 34.23 -30.35
N PRO A 952 8.43 33.46 -31.38
CA PRO A 952 9.43 32.62 -32.05
C PRO A 952 10.56 33.51 -32.59
N PRO A 953 11.83 33.03 -32.61
CA PRO A 953 12.92 33.77 -33.21
C PRO A 953 12.63 34.01 -34.69
N ALA A 954 12.99 35.19 -35.19
CA ALA A 954 12.90 35.49 -36.62
C ALA A 954 13.64 34.42 -37.42
N PRO A 955 13.10 33.95 -38.54
CA PRO A 955 13.80 33.01 -39.40
C PRO A 955 15.18 33.57 -39.77
N ALA A 956 16.22 32.76 -39.60
CA ALA A 956 17.57 33.17 -39.95
C ALA A 956 17.56 33.62 -41.42
N ALA A 957 18.06 34.85 -41.70
CA ALA A 957 18.18 35.36 -43.04
C ALA A 957 18.95 34.31 -43.88
N LYS A 958 18.32 33.86 -44.98
CA LYS A 958 19.00 32.93 -45.90
C LYS A 958 20.29 33.60 -46.32
N LYS A 959 21.43 33.00 -46.02
CA LYS A 959 22.71 33.43 -46.61
C LYS A 959 22.52 33.49 -48.11
N PRO A 960 22.84 34.63 -48.76
CA PRO A 960 22.76 34.73 -50.22
C PRO A 960 23.62 33.61 -50.79
N ALA A 961 23.08 32.89 -51.77
CA ALA A 961 23.82 31.86 -52.49
C ALA A 961 25.11 32.47 -53.06
N PRO A 962 26.23 31.78 -52.99
CA PRO A 962 27.47 32.29 -53.60
C PRO A 962 27.20 32.50 -55.09
N LYS A 963 27.39 33.71 -55.53
CA LYS A 963 27.36 34.01 -56.99
C LYS A 963 28.38 33.12 -57.67
N LYS A 964 27.96 32.28 -58.60
CA LYS A 964 28.85 31.55 -59.48
C LYS A 964 29.59 32.49 -60.39
#